data_dc1fdda473e39d3b194e62ba373d19bb
#
_entry.id   dc1fdda473e39d3b194e62ba373d19bb
#
_cell.length_a   1.000
_cell.length_b   1.000
_cell.length_c   1.000
_cell.angle_alpha   90.00
_cell.angle_beta   90.00
_cell.angle_gamma   90.00
#
_symmetry.space_group_name_H-M   'P 1'
#
loop_
_entity.id
_entity.type
_entity.pdbx_description
1 polymer ?
#
loop_
_entity_poly.entity_id
_entity_poly.type
_entity_poly.pdbx_seq_one_letter_code
_entity_poly.pdbx_strand_id
1 'polypeptide(L)'
;MKKQSLILMLCLMCALFATKGMAQNTIVLREDNIDDILKAMTVEEKVGLLVGCQEPMMPGAAGNTRPIERLGIPMTILCDGPAGLNIEPTREGTDQTFYCTGFPTGTAMASSWDIALMEYVTTAMGNEVLEYGADVILAPGMNLHRNPLCGRNFEYFSEDPLLSGKMAAAFVRGIQSNGVGTSVKHYAANSQEINRRENDARISDRALRELYLKNFEIAIKEGKPWTVMSSYNKINGEYTQQKHGLLTTVLRDEWGFDGIVMTDWGVKEGTVKAAKAGNDLMEPGRPIEMERLIAAIDKGEISMEEIDRNVRNILKYIVKTPNFKHYKHSDKPDLKAHATVARKAAEESIVLLKHDNNTLPMKGNEKVALYGITAIDFFGIGTGSGEVNTAHVANMQEAMIAAGFTLDKDLAEYYRSSYAMQTATEKMNGSATDKRHRQEPAISTKAIERQAQANDVAVFVLGRTAGEGADRVVKDDFELTAIERELLQNISMIYHKAGKKVVVIINTVGVVETASWKQQVDAILLPWTPGQEGAYAVADILTGKVNPSGKLASTFPVNYMDAPSSRNFPYIWDMTEGRRGERKNVDFTEYEEDIWVGYRYFQTNDVEVSYPFGYGLSYTTFNYSKPSVKADKDGFTATITVTNTGKVAGREVVELYVAAPAGGLEKPARELKAFAKTKLLAPGESETLTMKVSAYEMAAFNEEYSAWETAAGNYQVLFGASVVDIRATATFNFKKAQTWPVHDVLGVTE
;
A
#
# COMPACT_ATOMS: atom_id res chain seq x y z
N MET A 1 -88.49 0.42 -9.57
CA MET A 1 -87.56 -0.70 -9.36
C MET A 1 -86.66 -1.06 -10.56
N LYS A 2 -86.99 -0.77 -11.83
CA LYS A 2 -86.17 -1.12 -13.02
C LYS A 2 -85.04 -0.10 -13.34
N LYS A 3 -85.01 1.14 -12.82
CA LYS A 3 -83.94 2.13 -13.08
C LYS A 3 -82.78 2.05 -12.09
N GLN A 4 -82.97 1.52 -10.88
CA GLN A 4 -81.91 1.36 -9.91
C GLN A 4 -81.00 0.15 -10.17
N SER A 5 -81.57 -0.93 -10.79
CA SER A 5 -80.75 -2.12 -11.16
C SER A 5 -79.80 -1.86 -12.35
N LEU A 6 -80.17 -0.91 -13.25
CA LEU A 6 -79.34 -0.60 -14.42
C LEU A 6 -78.11 0.26 -14.04
N ILE A 7 -78.29 1.12 -13.07
CA ILE A 7 -77.18 1.96 -12.58
C ILE A 7 -76.15 1.14 -11.72
N LEU A 8 -76.71 0.14 -10.96
CA LEU A 8 -75.84 -0.78 -10.19
C LEU A 8 -75.03 -1.71 -11.11
N MET A 9 -75.60 -2.10 -12.24
CA MET A 9 -74.95 -2.99 -13.24
C MET A 9 -73.89 -2.22 -14.06
N LEU A 10 -74.11 -0.93 -14.37
CA LEU A 10 -73.12 -0.04 -15.03
C LEU A 10 -71.95 0.28 -14.08
N CYS A 11 -72.19 0.55 -12.79
CA CYS A 11 -71.16 0.78 -11.80
C CYS A 11 -70.32 -0.50 -11.54
N LEU A 12 -70.93 -1.71 -11.56
CA LEU A 12 -70.17 -2.97 -11.43
C LEU A 12 -69.36 -3.26 -12.71
N MET A 13 -69.80 -2.90 -13.93
CA MET A 13 -69.01 -3.04 -15.14
C MET A 13 -67.84 -2.02 -15.19
N CYS A 14 -68.02 -0.79 -14.73
CA CYS A 14 -66.92 0.16 -14.60
C CYS A 14 -65.92 -0.22 -13.54
N ALA A 15 -66.34 -0.90 -12.43
CA ALA A 15 -65.44 -1.41 -11.42
C ALA A 15 -64.65 -2.66 -11.89
N LEU A 16 -65.16 -3.41 -12.85
CA LEU A 16 -64.46 -4.58 -13.43
C LEU A 16 -63.52 -4.20 -14.58
N PHE A 17 -63.62 -2.99 -15.14
CA PHE A 17 -62.65 -2.45 -16.10
C PHE A 17 -61.52 -1.62 -15.43
N ALA A 18 -61.70 -1.23 -14.17
CA ALA A 18 -60.70 -0.43 -13.45
C ALA A 18 -59.64 -1.28 -12.70
N THR A 19 -59.69 -2.61 -12.78
CA THR A 19 -58.74 -3.54 -12.13
C THR A 19 -57.97 -4.45 -13.09
N LYS A 20 -57.92 -4.12 -14.37
CA LYS A 20 -56.75 -4.50 -15.18
C LYS A 20 -55.72 -3.39 -15.09
N GLY A 21 -55.27 -3.05 -13.89
CA GLY A 21 -53.95 -2.51 -13.70
C GLY A 21 -53.00 -3.54 -14.33
N MET A 22 -52.39 -3.16 -15.44
CA MET A 22 -51.24 -3.88 -15.93
C MET A 22 -50.31 -4.11 -14.71
N ALA A 23 -50.17 -5.33 -14.25
CA ALA A 23 -48.98 -5.71 -13.59
C ALA A 23 -47.88 -5.46 -14.66
N GLN A 24 -47.33 -4.26 -14.70
CA GLN A 24 -46.04 -4.05 -15.32
C GLN A 24 -45.18 -5.11 -14.65
N ASN A 25 -44.77 -6.12 -15.41
CA ASN A 25 -43.68 -6.97 -15.00
C ASN A 25 -42.50 -6.02 -14.75
N THR A 26 -42.36 -5.54 -13.51
CA THR A 26 -41.27 -4.70 -13.10
C THR A 26 -40.01 -5.53 -13.26
N ILE A 27 -39.27 -5.24 -14.32
CA ILE A 27 -37.97 -5.88 -14.53
C ILE A 27 -37.04 -5.43 -13.38
N VAL A 28 -36.44 -6.38 -12.70
CA VAL A 28 -35.43 -6.12 -11.65
C VAL A 28 -34.09 -6.73 -12.03
N LEU A 29 -33.00 -6.11 -11.60
CA LEU A 29 -31.65 -6.55 -11.90
C LEU A 29 -31.39 -7.96 -11.39
N ARG A 30 -30.80 -8.77 -12.25
CA ARG A 30 -30.23 -10.09 -11.99
C ARG A 30 -28.95 -10.25 -12.81
N GLU A 31 -28.12 -11.21 -12.45
CA GLU A 31 -26.87 -11.51 -13.16
C GLU A 31 -27.08 -11.81 -14.66
N ASP A 32 -28.22 -12.40 -15.02
CA ASP A 32 -28.54 -12.87 -16.38
C ASP A 32 -29.32 -11.89 -17.25
N ASN A 33 -29.70 -10.68 -16.74
CA ASN A 33 -30.58 -9.76 -17.48
C ASN A 33 -30.05 -8.32 -17.61
N ILE A 34 -28.73 -8.12 -17.47
CA ILE A 34 -28.10 -6.79 -17.51
C ILE A 34 -28.47 -6.00 -18.77
N ASP A 35 -28.52 -6.64 -19.95
CA ASP A 35 -28.87 -5.97 -21.21
C ASP A 35 -30.35 -5.54 -21.25
N ASP A 36 -31.23 -6.25 -20.59
CA ASP A 36 -32.65 -5.87 -20.51
C ASP A 36 -32.83 -4.70 -19.51
N ILE A 37 -32.08 -4.70 -18.42
CA ILE A 37 -32.03 -3.57 -17.49
C ILE A 37 -31.53 -2.32 -18.19
N LEU A 38 -30.45 -2.39 -18.98
CA LEU A 38 -29.93 -1.27 -19.78
C LEU A 38 -30.99 -0.67 -20.71
N LYS A 39 -31.81 -1.52 -21.36
CA LYS A 39 -32.93 -1.05 -22.22
C LYS A 39 -34.05 -0.41 -21.42
N ALA A 40 -34.26 -0.82 -20.17
CA ALA A 40 -35.31 -0.30 -19.30
C ALA A 40 -34.94 0.99 -18.56
N MET A 41 -33.64 1.35 -18.51
CA MET A 41 -33.14 2.58 -17.89
C MET A 41 -33.43 3.81 -18.74
N THR A 42 -33.75 4.94 -18.07
CA THR A 42 -33.78 6.26 -18.71
C THR A 42 -32.34 6.80 -18.87
N VAL A 43 -32.17 7.86 -19.65
CA VAL A 43 -30.87 8.52 -19.81
C VAL A 43 -30.37 9.07 -18.49
N GLU A 44 -31.25 9.68 -17.69
CA GLU A 44 -30.92 10.25 -16.38
C GLU A 44 -30.46 9.16 -15.39
N GLU A 45 -31.11 7.99 -15.41
CA GLU A 45 -30.71 6.87 -14.58
C GLU A 45 -29.35 6.28 -14.98
N LYS A 46 -29.09 6.18 -16.29
CA LYS A 46 -27.81 5.74 -16.82
C LYS A 46 -26.69 6.70 -16.42
N VAL A 47 -26.90 7.99 -16.65
CA VAL A 47 -25.93 9.05 -16.27
C VAL A 47 -25.77 9.10 -14.74
N GLY A 48 -26.88 8.99 -14.00
CA GLY A 48 -26.85 8.98 -12.53
C GLY A 48 -26.04 7.81 -11.95
N LEU A 49 -25.98 6.67 -12.63
CA LEU A 49 -25.19 5.53 -12.18
C LEU A 49 -23.67 5.71 -12.42
N LEU A 50 -23.28 6.55 -13.38
CA LEU A 50 -21.87 6.90 -13.64
C LEU A 50 -21.30 7.93 -12.64
N VAL A 51 -22.16 8.51 -11.81
CA VAL A 51 -21.77 9.58 -10.87
C VAL A 51 -22.17 9.17 -9.48
N GLY A 52 -21.24 9.17 -8.56
CA GLY A 52 -21.50 8.92 -7.14
C GLY A 52 -22.62 9.80 -6.61
N CYS A 53 -23.18 9.51 -5.50
CA CYS A 53 -24.25 10.32 -4.92
C CYS A 53 -23.96 10.68 -3.45
N GLN A 54 -24.54 11.80 -3.00
CA GLN A 54 -24.40 12.26 -1.61
C GLN A 54 -25.56 11.81 -0.74
N GLU A 55 -26.19 10.70 -1.09
CA GLU A 55 -27.26 10.13 -0.28
C GLU A 55 -26.71 9.51 1.00
N PRO A 56 -27.51 9.43 2.07
CA PRO A 56 -27.08 8.83 3.32
C PRO A 56 -26.59 7.38 3.09
N MET A 57 -25.42 7.11 3.61
CA MET A 57 -24.76 5.80 3.55
C MET A 57 -24.20 5.44 4.92
N MET A 58 -23.52 4.32 5.02
CA MET A 58 -22.84 3.91 6.25
C MET A 58 -21.92 5.03 6.75
N PRO A 59 -21.98 5.40 8.04
CA PRO A 59 -21.11 6.46 8.61
C PRO A 59 -19.62 6.16 8.39
N GLY A 60 -18.91 7.12 7.79
CA GLY A 60 -17.50 7.01 7.44
C GLY A 60 -17.24 6.36 6.08
N ALA A 61 -18.27 5.96 5.33
CA ALA A 61 -18.07 5.55 3.94
C ALA A 61 -17.54 6.73 3.11
N ALA A 62 -16.62 6.43 2.19
CA ALA A 62 -15.96 7.44 1.35
C ALA A 62 -16.77 7.79 0.09
N GLY A 63 -17.49 6.80 -0.48
CA GLY A 63 -18.25 6.97 -1.71
C GLY A 63 -19.31 5.89 -1.92
N ASN A 64 -20.09 6.03 -2.99
CA ASN A 64 -21.21 5.14 -3.28
C ASN A 64 -21.68 5.23 -4.73
N THR A 65 -22.50 4.26 -5.16
CA THR A 65 -23.29 4.37 -6.39
C THR A 65 -24.73 4.76 -6.08
N ARG A 66 -25.38 5.44 -7.02
CA ARG A 66 -26.79 5.84 -6.89
C ARG A 66 -27.72 4.61 -7.01
N PRO A 67 -28.66 4.39 -6.06
CA PRO A 67 -29.64 3.31 -6.17
C PRO A 67 -30.71 3.64 -7.21
N ILE A 68 -31.29 2.58 -7.83
CA ILE A 68 -32.45 2.71 -8.74
C ILE A 68 -33.47 1.66 -8.30
N GLU A 69 -34.29 2.01 -7.31
CA GLU A 69 -35.21 1.08 -6.63
C GLU A 69 -36.16 0.36 -7.59
N ARG A 70 -36.75 1.07 -8.59
CA ARG A 70 -37.68 0.49 -9.53
C ARG A 70 -37.10 -0.65 -10.40
N LEU A 71 -35.76 -0.68 -10.51
CA LEU A 71 -34.99 -1.71 -11.24
C LEU A 71 -34.30 -2.70 -10.31
N GLY A 72 -34.48 -2.58 -8.98
CA GLY A 72 -33.81 -3.43 -8.01
C GLY A 72 -32.28 -3.24 -7.97
N ILE A 73 -31.79 -2.05 -8.33
CA ILE A 73 -30.37 -1.71 -8.29
C ILE A 73 -30.09 -1.06 -6.93
N PRO A 74 -29.36 -1.71 -6.02
CA PRO A 74 -29.00 -1.13 -4.73
C PRO A 74 -27.87 -0.11 -4.85
N MET A 75 -27.72 0.73 -3.81
CA MET A 75 -26.50 1.48 -3.56
C MET A 75 -25.35 0.51 -3.27
N THR A 76 -24.15 0.82 -3.75
CA THR A 76 -22.91 0.15 -3.30
C THR A 76 -22.12 1.08 -2.41
N ILE A 77 -21.43 0.55 -1.41
CA ILE A 77 -20.74 1.32 -0.37
C ILE A 77 -19.23 1.10 -0.51
N LEU A 78 -18.49 2.22 -0.65
CA LEU A 78 -17.05 2.28 -0.80
C LEU A 78 -16.45 2.88 0.48
N CYS A 79 -15.48 2.19 1.10
CA CYS A 79 -14.79 2.67 2.30
C CYS A 79 -13.29 2.74 2.09
N ASP A 80 -12.63 3.74 2.67
CA ASP A 80 -11.18 3.80 2.73
C ASP A 80 -10.59 2.67 3.60
N GLY A 81 -9.29 2.42 3.43
CA GLY A 81 -8.60 1.54 4.35
C GLY A 81 -7.43 0.72 3.84
N PRO A 82 -6.29 1.30 3.40
CA PRO A 82 -5.11 0.50 2.99
C PRO A 82 -4.44 -0.26 4.15
N ALA A 83 -4.65 0.14 5.40
CA ALA A 83 -4.11 -0.54 6.60
C ALA A 83 -5.20 -1.04 7.57
N GLY A 84 -6.44 -1.12 7.13
CA GLY A 84 -7.64 -1.50 7.89
C GLY A 84 -8.82 -0.66 7.47
N LEU A 85 -10.02 -1.12 7.72
CA LEU A 85 -11.24 -0.41 7.33
C LEU A 85 -11.34 0.95 8.05
N ASN A 86 -11.56 2.02 7.31
CA ASN A 86 -11.77 3.36 7.84
C ASN A 86 -13.27 3.68 7.87
N ILE A 87 -13.85 3.73 9.06
CA ILE A 87 -15.25 4.09 9.32
C ILE A 87 -15.34 5.02 10.51
N GLU A 88 -16.45 5.77 10.60
CA GLU A 88 -16.71 6.59 11.80
C GLU A 88 -16.98 5.74 13.03
N PRO A 89 -16.46 6.17 14.21
CA PRO A 89 -16.62 5.42 15.46
C PRO A 89 -18.03 5.44 16.02
N THR A 90 -18.88 6.35 15.58
CA THR A 90 -20.22 6.58 16.13
C THR A 90 -21.29 6.41 15.09
N ARG A 91 -22.46 5.92 15.50
CA ARG A 91 -23.66 5.81 14.65
C ARG A 91 -24.88 6.35 15.37
N GLU A 92 -25.81 6.94 14.65
CA GLU A 92 -27.06 7.44 15.21
C GLU A 92 -27.87 6.30 15.82
N GLY A 93 -28.48 6.56 16.99
CA GLY A 93 -29.37 5.59 17.68
C GLY A 93 -28.67 4.53 18.52
N THR A 94 -27.34 4.61 18.71
CA THR A 94 -26.60 3.69 19.59
C THR A 94 -25.46 4.43 20.31
N ASP A 95 -25.14 3.98 21.54
CA ASP A 95 -23.96 4.43 22.30
C ASP A 95 -22.73 3.53 22.03
N GLN A 96 -22.85 2.55 21.15
CA GLN A 96 -21.75 1.65 20.78
C GLN A 96 -20.70 2.43 19.98
N THR A 97 -19.42 2.22 20.32
CA THR A 97 -18.29 2.68 19.48
C THR A 97 -17.88 1.56 18.52
N PHE A 98 -17.78 1.89 17.25
CA PHE A 98 -17.37 0.97 16.17
C PHE A 98 -15.87 1.14 15.91
N TYR A 99 -15.11 0.13 16.26
CA TYR A 99 -13.67 0.08 16.03
C TYR A 99 -13.33 -0.87 14.89
N CYS A 100 -12.19 -0.60 14.24
CA CYS A 100 -11.60 -1.52 13.27
C CYS A 100 -10.19 -1.89 13.70
N THR A 101 -9.66 -2.97 13.13
CA THR A 101 -8.29 -3.40 13.39
C THR A 101 -7.30 -2.62 12.55
N GLY A 102 -6.33 -1.97 13.19
CA GLY A 102 -5.17 -1.37 12.54
C GLY A 102 -4.13 -2.44 12.24
N PHE A 103 -4.04 -2.87 10.99
CA PHE A 103 -3.01 -3.80 10.52
C PHE A 103 -1.72 -3.08 10.18
N PRO A 104 -0.57 -3.79 10.05
CA PRO A 104 0.65 -3.19 9.53
C PRO A 104 0.42 -2.57 8.14
N THR A 105 1.06 -1.42 7.90
CA THR A 105 0.94 -0.69 6.63
C THR A 105 1.58 -1.43 5.45
N GLY A 106 1.33 -0.96 4.22
CA GLY A 106 1.80 -1.60 2.99
C GLY A 106 3.31 -1.88 2.99
N THR A 107 4.13 -0.88 3.34
CA THR A 107 5.60 -1.05 3.41
C THR A 107 6.02 -2.07 4.48
N ALA A 108 5.36 -2.05 5.65
CA ALA A 108 5.61 -3.04 6.68
C ALA A 108 5.24 -4.45 6.19
N MET A 109 4.05 -4.62 5.61
CA MET A 109 3.62 -5.91 5.07
C MET A 109 4.52 -6.42 3.94
N ALA A 110 4.98 -5.54 3.05
CA ALA A 110 5.91 -5.91 1.98
C ALA A 110 7.25 -6.39 2.54
N SER A 111 7.70 -5.85 3.67
CA SER A 111 8.92 -6.28 4.36
C SER A 111 8.83 -7.70 4.93
N SER A 112 7.65 -8.30 5.00
CA SER A 112 7.50 -9.72 5.32
C SER A 112 7.96 -10.64 4.18
N TRP A 113 7.90 -10.21 2.93
CA TRP A 113 8.14 -10.99 1.72
C TRP A 113 7.34 -12.32 1.69
N ASP A 114 6.18 -12.32 2.32
CA ASP A 114 5.34 -13.51 2.50
C ASP A 114 3.95 -13.29 1.89
N ILE A 115 3.76 -13.83 0.68
CA ILE A 115 2.50 -13.74 -0.09
C ILE A 115 1.35 -14.41 0.68
N ALA A 116 1.61 -15.55 1.32
CA ALA A 116 0.57 -16.28 2.06
C ALA A 116 0.16 -15.53 3.33
N LEU A 117 1.11 -14.89 4.02
CA LEU A 117 0.82 -14.03 5.17
C LEU A 117 -0.03 -12.83 4.75
N MET A 118 0.31 -12.16 3.62
CA MET A 118 -0.50 -11.05 3.10
C MET A 118 -1.94 -11.48 2.87
N GLU A 119 -2.16 -12.59 2.19
CA GLU A 119 -3.51 -13.12 1.91
C GLU A 119 -4.26 -13.48 3.21
N TYR A 120 -3.57 -14.08 4.18
CA TYR A 120 -4.14 -14.39 5.50
C TYR A 120 -4.57 -13.13 6.28
N VAL A 121 -3.72 -12.11 6.33
CA VAL A 121 -4.01 -10.85 7.03
C VAL A 121 -5.18 -10.11 6.37
N THR A 122 -5.19 -10.05 5.05
CA THR A 122 -6.24 -9.34 4.32
C THR A 122 -7.55 -10.10 4.27
N THR A 123 -7.55 -11.42 4.52
CA THR A 123 -8.78 -12.17 4.79
C THR A 123 -9.45 -11.67 6.08
N ALA A 124 -8.71 -11.41 7.15
CA ALA A 124 -9.25 -10.82 8.37
C ALA A 124 -9.78 -9.39 8.15
N MET A 125 -9.04 -8.58 7.38
CA MET A 125 -9.47 -7.23 7.00
C MET A 125 -10.76 -7.27 6.17
N GLY A 126 -10.87 -8.17 5.19
CA GLY A 126 -12.07 -8.35 4.36
C GLY A 126 -13.30 -8.80 5.16
N ASN A 127 -13.10 -9.54 6.26
CA ASN A 127 -14.19 -9.88 7.18
C ASN A 127 -14.74 -8.61 7.86
N GLU A 128 -13.90 -7.66 8.27
CA GLU A 128 -14.39 -6.39 8.82
C GLU A 128 -15.16 -5.57 7.78
N VAL A 129 -14.70 -5.54 6.53
CA VAL A 129 -15.42 -4.89 5.41
C VAL A 129 -16.82 -5.47 5.26
N LEU A 130 -16.94 -6.80 5.22
CA LEU A 130 -18.21 -7.51 5.09
C LEU A 130 -19.14 -7.28 6.30
N GLU A 131 -18.59 -7.44 7.52
CA GLU A 131 -19.40 -7.40 8.75
C GLU A 131 -19.83 -5.98 9.16
N TYR A 132 -19.18 -4.95 8.63
CA TYR A 132 -19.64 -3.56 8.77
C TYR A 132 -20.52 -3.07 7.62
N GLY A 133 -20.77 -3.91 6.61
CA GLY A 133 -21.73 -3.64 5.54
C GLY A 133 -21.18 -2.78 4.39
N ALA A 134 -19.86 -2.74 4.21
CA ALA A 134 -19.23 -2.14 3.03
C ALA A 134 -19.13 -3.17 1.88
N ASP A 135 -19.22 -2.70 0.64
CA ASP A 135 -19.11 -3.54 -0.55
C ASP A 135 -17.69 -3.61 -1.11
N VAL A 136 -16.94 -2.51 -0.99
CA VAL A 136 -15.57 -2.39 -1.52
C VAL A 136 -14.70 -1.60 -0.54
N ILE A 137 -13.49 -2.09 -0.32
CA ILE A 137 -12.42 -1.31 0.31
C ILE A 137 -11.55 -0.65 -0.75
N LEU A 138 -11.26 0.65 -0.58
CA LEU A 138 -10.44 1.45 -1.50
C LEU A 138 -8.94 1.19 -1.22
N ALA A 139 -8.52 -0.01 -1.50
CA ALA A 139 -7.21 -0.58 -1.23
C ALA A 139 -6.91 -1.75 -2.19
N PRO A 140 -5.62 -2.15 -2.34
CA PRO A 140 -4.42 -1.52 -1.78
C PRO A 140 -3.96 -0.29 -2.56
N GLY A 141 -3.29 0.65 -1.86
CA GLY A 141 -2.39 1.60 -2.49
C GLY A 141 -1.13 0.87 -2.94
N MET A 142 -0.66 1.08 -4.19
CA MET A 142 0.43 0.26 -4.71
C MET A 142 1.38 0.98 -5.69
N ASN A 143 1.40 2.31 -5.67
CA ASN A 143 2.39 3.06 -6.42
C ASN A 143 3.81 2.71 -5.94
N LEU A 144 4.83 2.92 -6.77
CA LEU A 144 6.20 2.58 -6.40
C LEU A 144 6.82 3.63 -5.48
N HIS A 145 7.71 3.19 -4.59
CA HIS A 145 8.60 4.04 -3.81
C HIS A 145 9.66 4.65 -4.73
N ARG A 146 9.26 5.63 -5.55
CA ARG A 146 10.14 6.33 -6.48
C ARG A 146 11.16 7.21 -5.75
N ASN A 147 10.67 7.92 -4.73
CA ASN A 147 11.48 8.86 -3.95
C ASN A 147 11.29 8.63 -2.44
N PRO A 148 12.37 8.70 -1.64
CA PRO A 148 12.30 8.53 -0.18
C PRO A 148 11.34 9.48 0.54
N LEU A 149 11.03 10.64 -0.03
CA LEU A 149 10.23 11.69 0.60
C LEU A 149 8.75 11.62 0.26
N CYS A 150 8.29 10.75 -0.67
CA CYS A 150 6.86 10.66 -0.96
C CYS A 150 6.06 10.32 0.29
N GLY A 151 5.09 11.19 0.62
CA GLY A 151 4.34 11.14 1.88
C GLY A 151 3.48 9.89 2.03
N ARG A 152 3.06 9.26 0.93
CA ARG A 152 2.23 8.04 0.92
C ARG A 152 3.02 6.74 0.76
N ASN A 153 4.36 6.76 0.83
CA ASN A 153 5.14 5.53 0.77
C ASN A 153 4.71 4.49 1.82
N PHE A 154 4.26 4.91 3.00
CA PHE A 154 3.84 3.99 4.07
C PHE A 154 2.75 3.00 3.64
N GLU A 155 1.79 3.43 2.83
CA GLU A 155 0.69 2.58 2.36
C GLU A 155 1.02 1.81 1.08
N TYR A 156 2.06 2.23 0.35
CA TYR A 156 2.59 1.53 -0.80
C TYR A 156 3.54 0.40 -0.37
N PHE A 157 3.94 -0.46 -1.30
CA PHE A 157 4.66 -1.67 -0.91
C PHE A 157 6.19 -1.56 -1.03
N SER A 158 6.70 -1.14 -2.21
CA SER A 158 8.12 -1.30 -2.52
C SER A 158 8.59 -0.37 -3.65
N GLU A 159 9.91 -0.24 -3.79
CA GLU A 159 10.57 0.31 -4.99
C GLU A 159 10.60 -0.70 -6.15
N ASP A 160 10.29 -1.97 -5.90
CA ASP A 160 10.29 -3.02 -6.90
C ASP A 160 8.87 -3.38 -7.37
N PRO A 161 8.58 -3.35 -8.70
CA PRO A 161 7.25 -3.61 -9.22
C PRO A 161 6.80 -5.08 -9.07
N LEU A 162 7.72 -6.05 -9.04
CA LEU A 162 7.36 -7.44 -8.82
C LEU A 162 6.90 -7.67 -7.39
N LEU A 163 7.68 -7.21 -6.40
CA LEU A 163 7.31 -7.31 -5.00
C LEU A 163 5.98 -6.59 -4.74
N SER A 164 5.84 -5.34 -5.21
CA SER A 164 4.59 -4.58 -5.10
C SER A 164 3.40 -5.29 -5.73
N GLY A 165 3.55 -5.79 -6.95
CA GLY A 165 2.48 -6.46 -7.69
C GLY A 165 2.04 -7.78 -7.05
N LYS A 166 2.99 -8.61 -6.59
CA LYS A 166 2.69 -9.89 -5.92
C LYS A 166 2.00 -9.68 -4.56
N MET A 167 2.47 -8.70 -3.77
CA MET A 167 1.82 -8.36 -2.50
C MET A 167 0.42 -7.77 -2.72
N ALA A 168 0.24 -6.91 -3.71
CA ALA A 168 -1.07 -6.37 -4.07
C ALA A 168 -2.03 -7.47 -4.57
N ALA A 169 -1.57 -8.40 -5.40
CA ALA A 169 -2.39 -9.52 -5.86
C ALA A 169 -2.87 -10.40 -4.68
N ALA A 170 -2.00 -10.67 -3.71
CA ALA A 170 -2.35 -11.41 -2.49
C ALA A 170 -3.35 -10.63 -1.62
N PHE A 171 -3.14 -9.30 -1.47
CA PHE A 171 -4.07 -8.42 -0.78
C PHE A 171 -5.49 -8.52 -1.38
N VAL A 172 -5.58 -8.40 -2.70
CA VAL A 172 -6.85 -8.52 -3.43
C VAL A 172 -7.53 -9.86 -3.17
N ARG A 173 -6.81 -10.97 -3.28
CA ARG A 173 -7.37 -12.31 -3.06
C ARG A 173 -7.89 -12.49 -1.64
N GLY A 174 -7.12 -12.03 -0.63
CA GLY A 174 -7.51 -12.14 0.77
C GLY A 174 -8.81 -11.36 1.08
N ILE A 175 -8.89 -10.10 0.67
CA ILE A 175 -10.12 -9.29 0.82
C ILE A 175 -11.29 -9.94 0.10
N GLN A 176 -11.14 -10.26 -1.18
CA GLN A 176 -12.22 -10.75 -2.04
C GLN A 176 -12.68 -12.16 -1.67
N SER A 177 -11.90 -12.93 -0.89
CA SER A 177 -12.33 -14.23 -0.35
C SER A 177 -13.56 -14.13 0.57
N ASN A 178 -13.85 -12.94 1.12
CA ASN A 178 -15.03 -12.64 1.92
C ASN A 178 -16.25 -12.22 1.08
N GLY A 179 -16.13 -12.14 -0.25
CA GLY A 179 -17.22 -11.71 -1.12
C GLY A 179 -17.43 -10.19 -1.16
N VAL A 180 -16.47 -9.42 -0.72
CA VAL A 180 -16.35 -7.95 -0.86
C VAL A 180 -15.29 -7.59 -1.88
N GLY A 181 -15.31 -6.38 -2.42
CA GLY A 181 -14.39 -5.94 -3.47
C GLY A 181 -13.19 -5.17 -2.96
N THR A 182 -12.23 -4.97 -3.85
CA THR A 182 -11.06 -4.11 -3.68
C THR A 182 -10.98 -3.07 -4.79
N SER A 183 -10.33 -1.93 -4.51
CA SER A 183 -9.97 -0.95 -5.53
C SER A 183 -8.47 -0.71 -5.50
N VAL A 184 -7.74 -1.30 -6.44
CA VAL A 184 -6.29 -1.07 -6.54
C VAL A 184 -6.04 0.37 -6.98
N LYS A 185 -5.14 1.07 -6.28
CA LYS A 185 -4.91 2.51 -6.44
C LYS A 185 -3.44 2.89 -6.30
N HIS A 186 -3.01 4.02 -6.83
CA HIS A 186 -3.69 4.95 -7.72
C HIS A 186 -3.13 4.77 -9.13
N TYR A 187 -3.95 4.42 -10.09
CA TYR A 187 -3.55 4.02 -11.45
C TYR A 187 -3.41 5.26 -12.35
N ALA A 188 -2.16 5.76 -12.63
CA ALA A 188 -0.85 5.28 -12.21
C ALA A 188 0.08 6.48 -11.89
N ALA A 189 1.29 6.15 -11.41
CA ALA A 189 2.38 7.10 -11.21
C ALA A 189 2.08 8.26 -10.25
N ASN A 190 1.24 8.08 -9.23
CA ASN A 190 1.08 9.04 -8.12
C ASN A 190 2.22 8.85 -7.11
N SER A 191 3.43 9.36 -7.45
CA SER A 191 4.66 9.14 -6.68
C SER A 191 5.13 10.39 -5.92
N GLN A 192 4.25 11.37 -5.73
CA GLN A 192 4.41 12.60 -4.93
C GLN A 192 3.05 13.12 -4.48
N GLU A 193 3.03 13.78 -3.32
CA GLU A 193 1.81 14.39 -2.79
C GLU A 193 1.71 15.89 -3.08
N ILE A 194 2.85 16.55 -3.17
CA ILE A 194 2.90 17.98 -3.50
C ILE A 194 2.36 18.19 -4.91
N ASN A 195 1.34 19.05 -5.00
CA ASN A 195 0.65 19.38 -6.25
C ASN A 195 0.09 18.17 -7.02
N ARG A 196 -0.21 17.07 -6.33
CA ARG A 196 -0.63 15.79 -6.93
C ARG A 196 -1.80 15.89 -7.92
N ARG A 197 -2.66 16.91 -7.78
CA ARG A 197 -3.84 17.13 -8.64
C ARG A 197 -3.54 17.85 -9.96
N GLU A 198 -2.36 18.50 -10.08
CA GLU A 198 -1.97 19.26 -11.27
C GLU A 198 -0.68 18.74 -11.90
N ASN A 199 0.09 17.98 -11.12
CA ASN A 199 1.38 17.48 -11.56
C ASN A 199 1.24 16.61 -12.82
N ASP A 200 2.07 16.90 -13.81
CA ASP A 200 2.28 16.07 -14.98
C ASP A 200 3.52 15.21 -14.79
N ALA A 201 3.33 13.92 -14.55
CA ALA A 201 4.41 12.95 -14.48
C ALA A 201 4.87 12.62 -15.91
N ARG A 202 6.00 13.18 -16.32
CA ARG A 202 6.59 12.97 -17.64
C ARG A 202 7.54 11.79 -17.59
N ILE A 203 7.10 10.70 -18.18
CA ILE A 203 7.71 9.39 -18.03
C ILE A 203 7.91 8.78 -19.41
N SER A 204 9.08 8.20 -19.69
CA SER A 204 9.30 7.39 -20.89
C SER A 204 8.32 6.22 -20.93
N ASP A 205 7.93 5.76 -22.09
CA ASP A 205 7.04 4.60 -22.22
C ASP A 205 7.66 3.35 -21.61
N ARG A 206 8.98 3.24 -21.70
CA ARG A 206 9.72 2.16 -21.10
C ARG A 206 9.61 2.13 -19.58
N ALA A 207 9.95 3.23 -18.90
CA ALA A 207 9.84 3.33 -17.45
C ALA A 207 8.39 3.16 -16.99
N LEU A 208 7.44 3.76 -17.72
CA LEU A 208 6.02 3.63 -17.42
C LEU A 208 5.58 2.16 -17.44
N ARG A 209 5.95 1.40 -18.50
CA ARG A 209 5.58 -0.01 -18.64
C ARG A 209 6.38 -0.96 -17.75
N GLU A 210 7.70 -0.76 -17.62
CA GLU A 210 8.55 -1.67 -16.84
C GLU A 210 8.42 -1.48 -15.32
N LEU A 211 8.05 -0.27 -14.87
CA LEU A 211 7.97 0.09 -13.45
C LEU A 211 6.55 0.44 -13.01
N TYR A 212 6.03 1.59 -13.45
CA TYR A 212 4.84 2.22 -12.86
C TYR A 212 3.52 1.56 -13.23
N LEU A 213 3.50 0.75 -14.27
CA LEU A 213 2.36 -0.06 -14.69
C LEU A 213 2.55 -1.55 -14.38
N LYS A 214 3.79 -2.04 -14.26
CA LYS A 214 4.09 -3.47 -14.11
C LYS A 214 3.50 -4.07 -12.83
N ASN A 215 3.55 -3.36 -11.72
CA ASN A 215 2.93 -3.78 -10.48
C ASN A 215 1.40 -3.91 -10.62
N PHE A 216 0.76 -2.96 -11.32
CA PHE A 216 -0.68 -3.02 -11.62
C PHE A 216 -1.00 -4.19 -12.56
N GLU A 217 -0.20 -4.42 -13.61
CA GLU A 217 -0.38 -5.57 -14.49
C GLU A 217 -0.42 -6.89 -13.70
N ILE A 218 0.52 -7.08 -12.77
CA ILE A 218 0.57 -8.27 -11.92
C ILE A 218 -0.67 -8.36 -11.03
N ALA A 219 -1.05 -7.26 -10.36
CA ALA A 219 -2.22 -7.22 -9.49
C ALA A 219 -3.52 -7.51 -10.23
N ILE A 220 -3.69 -6.96 -11.44
CA ILE A 220 -4.86 -7.20 -12.29
C ILE A 220 -4.94 -8.66 -12.74
N LYS A 221 -3.84 -9.20 -13.28
CA LYS A 221 -3.82 -10.56 -13.84
C LYS A 221 -3.90 -11.65 -12.77
N GLU A 222 -3.26 -11.46 -11.62
CA GLU A 222 -3.16 -12.48 -10.57
C GLU A 222 -4.16 -12.27 -9.41
N GLY A 223 -4.52 -11.03 -9.10
CA GLY A 223 -5.46 -10.67 -8.03
C GLY A 223 -6.90 -10.56 -8.51
N LYS A 224 -7.12 -10.07 -9.73
CA LYS A 224 -8.44 -9.83 -10.34
C LYS A 224 -9.33 -8.93 -9.47
N PRO A 225 -8.89 -7.70 -9.15
CA PRO A 225 -9.67 -6.77 -8.34
C PRO A 225 -11.00 -6.43 -9.03
N TRP A 226 -12.03 -6.14 -8.23
CA TRP A 226 -13.32 -5.73 -8.79
C TRP A 226 -13.28 -4.31 -9.36
N THR A 227 -12.44 -3.46 -8.79
CA THR A 227 -12.34 -2.06 -9.22
C THR A 227 -10.88 -1.58 -9.27
N VAL A 228 -10.65 -0.56 -10.07
CA VAL A 228 -9.38 0.20 -10.17
C VAL A 228 -9.69 1.66 -9.95
N MET A 229 -8.88 2.37 -9.16
CA MET A 229 -8.99 3.81 -8.99
C MET A 229 -7.91 4.53 -9.81
N SER A 230 -8.34 5.37 -10.77
CA SER A 230 -7.44 6.23 -11.53
C SER A 230 -6.87 7.34 -10.64
N SER A 231 -5.62 7.76 -10.89
CA SER A 231 -4.93 8.73 -10.03
C SER A 231 -5.32 10.18 -10.33
N TYR A 232 -4.91 11.11 -9.45
CA TYR A 232 -5.16 12.56 -9.64
C TYR A 232 -4.31 13.19 -10.72
N ASN A 233 -3.07 12.73 -10.90
CA ASN A 233 -2.04 13.37 -11.71
C ASN A 233 -2.28 13.17 -13.22
N LYS A 234 -1.53 13.95 -13.99
CA LYS A 234 -1.35 13.70 -15.42
C LYS A 234 -0.18 12.72 -15.63
N ILE A 235 -0.22 12.04 -16.76
CA ILE A 235 0.90 11.31 -17.35
C ILE A 235 1.07 11.79 -18.78
N ASN A 236 2.25 12.35 -19.09
CA ASN A 236 2.59 12.80 -20.43
C ASN A 236 1.51 13.75 -21.02
N GLY A 237 1.14 14.77 -20.24
CA GLY A 237 0.24 15.85 -20.65
C GLY A 237 -1.26 15.61 -20.40
N GLU A 238 -1.71 14.36 -20.13
CA GLU A 238 -3.13 14.04 -19.99
C GLU A 238 -3.45 13.45 -18.61
N TYR A 239 -4.56 13.86 -18.00
CA TYR A 239 -5.01 13.28 -16.73
C TYR A 239 -5.25 11.78 -16.87
N THR A 240 -4.75 11.00 -15.93
CA THR A 240 -4.95 9.54 -15.91
C THR A 240 -6.42 9.17 -15.98
N GLN A 241 -7.28 9.96 -15.31
CA GLN A 241 -8.74 9.81 -15.33
C GLN A 241 -9.36 9.95 -16.74
N GLN A 242 -8.65 10.54 -17.69
CA GLN A 242 -9.14 10.91 -19.01
C GLN A 242 -8.36 10.26 -20.15
N LYS A 243 -7.30 9.49 -19.84
CA LYS A 243 -6.39 8.91 -20.82
C LYS A 243 -6.91 7.55 -21.30
N HIS A 244 -7.56 7.55 -22.48
CA HIS A 244 -8.15 6.35 -23.08
C HIS A 244 -7.10 5.24 -23.28
N GLY A 245 -5.90 5.58 -23.76
CA GLY A 245 -4.81 4.62 -23.92
C GLY A 245 -4.47 3.87 -22.63
N LEU A 246 -4.55 4.57 -21.48
CA LEU A 246 -4.28 3.99 -20.17
C LEU A 246 -5.46 3.14 -19.67
N LEU A 247 -6.67 3.70 -19.64
CA LEU A 247 -7.84 3.09 -18.97
C LEU A 247 -8.55 2.03 -19.81
N THR A 248 -8.51 2.15 -21.13
CA THR A 248 -9.14 1.18 -22.04
C THR A 248 -8.10 0.28 -22.69
N THR A 249 -7.20 0.86 -23.50
CA THR A 249 -6.28 0.03 -24.31
C THR A 249 -5.36 -0.82 -23.42
N VAL A 250 -4.61 -0.21 -22.49
CA VAL A 250 -3.68 -0.98 -21.63
C VAL A 250 -4.42 -1.81 -20.60
N LEU A 251 -5.31 -1.20 -19.83
CA LEU A 251 -5.94 -1.88 -18.69
C LEU A 251 -6.91 -2.97 -19.14
N ARG A 252 -7.78 -2.69 -20.13
CA ARG A 252 -8.82 -3.62 -20.56
C ARG A 252 -8.41 -4.52 -21.70
N ASP A 253 -7.89 -3.93 -22.80
CA ASP A 253 -7.63 -4.69 -24.02
C ASP A 253 -6.35 -5.53 -23.91
N GLU A 254 -5.26 -4.98 -23.32
CA GLU A 254 -4.00 -5.73 -23.14
C GLU A 254 -4.00 -6.64 -21.91
N TRP A 255 -4.57 -6.18 -20.76
CA TRP A 255 -4.50 -6.95 -19.51
C TRP A 255 -5.78 -7.73 -19.19
N GLY A 256 -6.89 -7.45 -19.89
CA GLY A 256 -8.15 -8.17 -19.73
C GLY A 256 -8.93 -7.79 -18.48
N PHE A 257 -8.80 -6.55 -17.99
CA PHE A 257 -9.57 -6.09 -16.84
C PHE A 257 -11.06 -5.95 -17.19
N ASP A 258 -11.93 -6.64 -16.46
CA ASP A 258 -13.39 -6.69 -16.67
C ASP A 258 -14.22 -5.99 -15.57
N GLY A 259 -13.54 -5.38 -14.59
CA GLY A 259 -14.20 -4.63 -13.52
C GLY A 259 -14.50 -3.18 -13.89
N ILE A 260 -14.79 -2.34 -12.88
CA ILE A 260 -14.99 -0.88 -13.08
C ILE A 260 -13.73 -0.07 -12.79
N VAL A 261 -13.58 1.03 -13.50
CA VAL A 261 -12.65 2.09 -13.16
C VAL A 261 -13.41 3.21 -12.49
N MET A 262 -12.96 3.65 -11.30
CA MET A 262 -13.46 4.84 -10.64
C MET A 262 -12.40 5.94 -10.62
N THR A 263 -12.83 7.19 -10.51
CA THR A 263 -11.91 8.31 -10.30
C THR A 263 -11.43 8.32 -8.85
N ASP A 264 -10.22 8.85 -8.61
CA ASP A 264 -9.91 9.43 -7.30
C ASP A 264 -10.82 10.65 -7.04
N TRP A 265 -10.89 11.16 -5.80
CA TRP A 265 -11.95 12.07 -5.35
C TRP A 265 -11.92 13.45 -6.00
N GLY A 266 -12.71 13.58 -7.04
CA GLY A 266 -12.95 14.77 -7.84
C GLY A 266 -12.39 14.69 -9.25
N VAL A 267 -13.29 14.86 -10.22
CA VAL A 267 -12.93 15.05 -11.64
C VAL A 267 -12.75 16.54 -11.89
N LYS A 268 -11.57 16.95 -12.33
CA LYS A 268 -11.38 18.32 -12.83
C LYS A 268 -11.87 18.40 -14.27
N GLU A 269 -12.72 19.36 -14.58
CA GLU A 269 -13.16 19.81 -15.92
C GLU A 269 -13.18 18.78 -17.06
N GLY A 270 -13.30 17.50 -16.79
CA GLY A 270 -13.17 16.46 -17.82
C GLY A 270 -14.14 15.30 -17.69
N THR A 271 -15.30 15.50 -17.06
CA THR A 271 -16.29 14.42 -16.85
C THR A 271 -16.60 13.64 -18.12
N VAL A 272 -16.84 14.34 -19.24
CA VAL A 272 -17.14 13.71 -20.54
C VAL A 272 -15.93 12.94 -21.07
N LYS A 273 -14.72 13.52 -21.00
CA LYS A 273 -13.50 12.83 -21.41
C LYS A 273 -13.22 11.59 -20.55
N ALA A 274 -13.45 11.69 -19.24
CA ALA A 274 -13.29 10.55 -18.31
C ALA A 274 -14.25 9.41 -18.68
N ALA A 275 -15.53 9.68 -18.89
CA ALA A 275 -16.49 8.69 -19.33
C ALA A 275 -16.11 8.03 -20.66
N LYS A 276 -15.67 8.81 -21.64
CA LYS A 276 -15.19 8.31 -22.95
C LYS A 276 -13.93 7.45 -22.81
N ALA A 277 -13.03 7.83 -21.94
CA ALA A 277 -11.78 7.10 -21.68
C ALA A 277 -11.99 5.73 -21.01
N GLY A 278 -13.19 5.45 -20.50
CA GLY A 278 -13.49 4.19 -19.81
C GLY A 278 -13.41 4.26 -18.29
N ASN A 279 -13.47 5.48 -17.73
CA ASN A 279 -13.74 5.72 -16.33
C ASN A 279 -15.23 5.55 -16.09
N ASP A 280 -15.63 4.50 -15.36
CA ASP A 280 -17.03 4.10 -15.26
C ASP A 280 -17.77 4.88 -14.16
N LEU A 281 -17.09 5.22 -13.05
CA LEU A 281 -17.70 5.87 -11.88
C LEU A 281 -16.90 7.11 -11.45
N MET A 282 -17.56 8.27 -11.42
CA MET A 282 -17.00 9.54 -10.96
C MET A 282 -17.31 9.76 -9.49
N GLU A 283 -16.29 9.72 -8.64
CA GLU A 283 -16.41 9.96 -7.20
C GLU A 283 -15.88 11.34 -6.80
N PRO A 284 -16.41 11.97 -5.75
CA PRO A 284 -17.52 11.57 -4.88
C PRO A 284 -18.92 11.85 -5.48
N GLY A 285 -18.99 12.27 -6.72
CA GLY A 285 -20.23 12.59 -7.43
C GLY A 285 -20.82 13.97 -7.08
N ARG A 286 -20.73 14.91 -8.04
CA ARG A 286 -21.34 16.23 -7.92
C ARG A 286 -22.46 16.39 -8.92
N PRO A 287 -23.56 17.08 -8.61
CA PRO A 287 -24.69 17.28 -9.53
C PRO A 287 -24.26 17.84 -10.90
N ILE A 288 -23.28 18.74 -10.92
CA ILE A 288 -22.74 19.33 -12.15
C ILE A 288 -22.14 18.29 -13.10
N GLU A 289 -21.66 17.16 -12.61
CA GLU A 289 -21.11 16.09 -13.45
C GLU A 289 -22.19 15.38 -14.24
N MET A 290 -23.37 15.15 -13.63
CA MET A 290 -24.56 14.64 -14.35
C MET A 290 -25.04 15.63 -15.42
N GLU A 291 -25.13 16.91 -15.08
CA GLU A 291 -25.55 17.96 -16.02
C GLU A 291 -24.64 18.02 -17.25
N ARG A 292 -23.31 17.92 -17.03
CA ARG A 292 -22.32 17.88 -18.11
C ARG A 292 -22.49 16.70 -19.04
N LEU A 293 -22.72 15.50 -18.47
CA LEU A 293 -22.92 14.28 -19.26
C LEU A 293 -24.21 14.34 -20.06
N ILE A 294 -25.34 14.80 -19.49
CA ILE A 294 -26.60 14.96 -20.19
C ILE A 294 -26.44 15.97 -21.33
N ALA A 295 -25.85 17.13 -21.04
CA ALA A 295 -25.63 18.16 -22.09
C ALA A 295 -24.70 17.66 -23.22
N ALA A 296 -23.73 16.81 -22.92
CA ALA A 296 -22.83 16.22 -23.91
C ALA A 296 -23.55 15.17 -24.78
N ILE A 297 -24.47 14.39 -24.21
CA ILE A 297 -25.33 13.49 -24.97
C ILE A 297 -26.20 14.26 -25.94
N ASP A 298 -26.86 15.33 -25.48
CA ASP A 298 -27.72 16.17 -26.31
C ASP A 298 -26.96 16.82 -27.48
N LYS A 299 -25.68 17.13 -27.29
CA LYS A 299 -24.81 17.70 -28.32
C LYS A 299 -24.12 16.66 -29.20
N GLY A 300 -24.24 15.39 -28.90
CA GLY A 300 -23.52 14.30 -29.57
C GLY A 300 -22.02 14.26 -29.29
N GLU A 301 -21.53 14.86 -28.19
CA GLU A 301 -20.15 14.86 -27.78
C GLU A 301 -19.75 13.50 -27.12
N ILE A 302 -20.74 12.79 -26.58
CA ILE A 302 -20.63 11.39 -26.11
C ILE A 302 -21.83 10.60 -26.61
N SER A 303 -21.59 9.38 -27.08
CA SER A 303 -22.63 8.48 -27.58
C SER A 303 -23.33 7.71 -26.48
N MET A 304 -24.57 7.30 -26.72
CA MET A 304 -25.27 6.38 -25.80
C MET A 304 -24.58 5.00 -25.70
N GLU A 305 -23.84 4.59 -26.72
CA GLU A 305 -23.06 3.34 -26.68
C GLU A 305 -21.92 3.44 -25.68
N GLU A 306 -21.22 4.58 -25.61
CA GLU A 306 -20.17 4.85 -24.62
C GLU A 306 -20.73 4.89 -23.19
N ILE A 307 -21.91 5.51 -23.01
CA ILE A 307 -22.63 5.52 -21.71
C ILE A 307 -23.04 4.10 -21.34
N ASP A 308 -23.67 3.36 -22.25
CA ASP A 308 -24.15 1.98 -22.02
C ASP A 308 -23.02 1.01 -21.72
N ARG A 309 -21.83 1.20 -22.32
CA ARG A 309 -20.62 0.45 -21.96
C ARG A 309 -20.26 0.62 -20.48
N ASN A 310 -20.19 1.87 -20.01
CA ASN A 310 -19.81 2.15 -18.61
C ASN A 310 -20.91 1.66 -17.64
N VAL A 311 -22.18 1.92 -17.94
CA VAL A 311 -23.31 1.42 -17.15
C VAL A 311 -23.30 -0.12 -17.06
N ARG A 312 -23.04 -0.81 -18.17
CA ARG A 312 -22.93 -2.27 -18.18
C ARG A 312 -21.82 -2.76 -17.25
N ASN A 313 -20.68 -2.10 -17.22
CA ASN A 313 -19.59 -2.44 -16.31
C ASN A 313 -20.02 -2.26 -14.86
N ILE A 314 -20.68 -1.16 -14.52
CA ILE A 314 -21.19 -0.90 -13.17
C ILE A 314 -22.24 -1.93 -12.77
N LEU A 315 -23.17 -2.29 -13.65
CA LEU A 315 -24.18 -3.33 -13.35
C LEU A 315 -23.52 -4.70 -13.10
N LYS A 316 -22.52 -5.08 -13.90
CA LYS A 316 -21.72 -6.30 -13.66
C LYS A 316 -20.98 -6.29 -12.33
N TYR A 317 -20.54 -5.11 -11.89
CA TYR A 317 -19.92 -4.93 -10.59
C TYR A 317 -20.95 -5.04 -9.46
N ILE A 318 -22.11 -4.35 -9.57
CA ILE A 318 -23.16 -4.33 -8.55
C ILE A 318 -23.63 -5.75 -8.21
N VAL A 319 -23.88 -6.62 -9.20
CA VAL A 319 -24.37 -7.99 -8.93
C VAL A 319 -23.39 -8.87 -8.13
N LYS A 320 -22.13 -8.47 -8.03
CA LYS A 320 -21.13 -9.15 -7.19
C LYS A 320 -21.23 -8.78 -5.71
N THR A 321 -21.79 -7.61 -5.39
CA THR A 321 -21.69 -6.96 -4.07
C THR A 321 -22.56 -7.65 -3.00
N PRO A 322 -22.16 -7.59 -1.71
CA PRO A 322 -22.97 -8.02 -0.58
C PRO A 322 -24.34 -7.34 -0.52
N ASN A 323 -24.43 -6.04 -0.79
CA ASN A 323 -25.69 -5.30 -0.78
C ASN A 323 -26.67 -5.82 -1.83
N PHE A 324 -26.21 -6.13 -3.04
CA PHE A 324 -27.05 -6.76 -4.06
C PHE A 324 -27.52 -8.16 -3.65
N LYS A 325 -26.66 -8.93 -2.98
CA LYS A 325 -26.98 -10.28 -2.46
C LYS A 325 -27.78 -10.23 -1.17
N HIS A 326 -28.17 -9.04 -0.68
CA HIS A 326 -28.91 -8.84 0.56
C HIS A 326 -28.25 -9.48 1.79
N TYR A 327 -26.90 -9.45 1.83
CA TYR A 327 -26.15 -9.94 2.98
C TYR A 327 -26.52 -9.18 4.25
N LYS A 328 -26.71 -9.91 5.35
CA LYS A 328 -27.05 -9.33 6.66
C LYS A 328 -25.77 -9.23 7.49
N HIS A 329 -25.10 -8.10 7.42
CA HIS A 329 -23.93 -7.83 8.24
C HIS A 329 -24.28 -7.78 9.74
N SER A 330 -23.31 -8.09 10.58
CA SER A 330 -23.52 -8.21 12.04
C SER A 330 -23.15 -6.93 12.82
N ASP A 331 -22.36 -6.03 12.27
CA ASP A 331 -21.67 -4.92 12.96
C ASP A 331 -20.75 -5.39 14.11
N LYS A 332 -20.32 -6.64 14.11
CA LYS A 332 -19.56 -7.28 15.19
C LYS A 332 -18.49 -8.24 14.66
N PRO A 333 -17.49 -7.75 13.90
CA PRO A 333 -16.35 -8.60 13.53
C PRO A 333 -15.57 -9.02 14.80
N ASP A 334 -14.81 -10.13 14.70
CA ASP A 334 -13.97 -10.59 15.81
C ASP A 334 -12.65 -9.81 15.90
N LEU A 335 -12.75 -8.55 16.36
CA LEU A 335 -11.58 -7.65 16.48
C LEU A 335 -10.47 -8.24 17.37
N LYS A 336 -10.80 -9.11 18.32
CA LYS A 336 -9.78 -9.75 19.18
C LYS A 336 -8.96 -10.77 18.40
N ALA A 337 -9.61 -11.57 17.58
CA ALA A 337 -8.91 -12.50 16.68
C ALA A 337 -8.09 -11.71 15.66
N HIS A 338 -8.64 -10.64 15.09
CA HIS A 338 -7.95 -9.80 14.10
C HIS A 338 -6.74 -9.06 14.69
N ALA A 339 -6.79 -8.60 15.95
CA ALA A 339 -5.63 -8.06 16.66
C ALA A 339 -4.49 -9.09 16.76
N THR A 340 -4.82 -10.37 17.00
CA THR A 340 -3.82 -11.46 17.00
C THR A 340 -3.20 -11.63 15.61
N VAL A 341 -4.00 -11.52 14.55
CA VAL A 341 -3.50 -11.55 13.16
C VAL A 341 -2.58 -10.36 12.89
N ALA A 342 -2.96 -9.15 13.31
CA ALA A 342 -2.16 -7.94 13.16
C ALA A 342 -0.79 -8.07 13.88
N ARG A 343 -0.75 -8.64 15.10
CA ARG A 343 0.49 -8.91 15.83
C ARG A 343 1.41 -9.86 15.07
N LYS A 344 0.87 -10.98 14.61
CA LYS A 344 1.65 -11.94 13.81
C LYS A 344 2.20 -11.31 12.52
N ALA A 345 1.41 -10.49 11.86
CA ALA A 345 1.84 -9.77 10.68
C ALA A 345 3.03 -8.83 10.98
N ALA A 346 2.95 -8.10 12.09
CA ALA A 346 4.03 -7.24 12.56
C ALA A 346 5.31 -8.03 12.89
N GLU A 347 5.19 -9.14 13.61
CA GLU A 347 6.30 -10.03 13.97
C GLU A 347 7.09 -10.51 12.74
N GLU A 348 6.40 -10.87 11.65
CA GLU A 348 7.00 -11.36 10.41
C GLU A 348 7.53 -10.24 9.49
N SER A 349 7.17 -8.97 9.77
CA SER A 349 7.50 -7.80 8.96
C SER A 349 8.66 -6.98 9.52
N ILE A 350 8.94 -7.08 10.82
CA ILE A 350 10.03 -6.32 11.47
C ILE A 350 11.38 -6.73 10.91
N VAL A 351 12.17 -5.74 10.51
CA VAL A 351 13.50 -5.93 9.93
C VAL A 351 14.58 -5.67 10.99
N LEU A 352 15.47 -6.62 11.19
CA LEU A 352 16.69 -6.43 12.00
C LEU A 352 17.79 -5.88 11.09
N LEU A 353 18.14 -4.61 11.27
CA LEU A 353 19.12 -3.91 10.43
C LEU A 353 20.55 -4.02 10.97
N LYS A 354 20.71 -4.11 12.28
CA LYS A 354 22.01 -4.23 12.93
C LYS A 354 21.93 -5.10 14.18
N HIS A 355 22.97 -5.91 14.41
CA HIS A 355 23.04 -6.83 15.54
C HIS A 355 24.50 -7.14 15.89
N ASP A 356 25.16 -6.22 16.57
CA ASP A 356 26.55 -6.39 16.97
C ASP A 356 26.65 -7.00 18.37
N ASN A 357 27.74 -7.74 18.61
CA ASN A 357 28.15 -8.21 19.95
C ASN A 357 27.06 -8.98 20.70
N ASN A 358 26.19 -9.71 20.02
CA ASN A 358 25.06 -10.45 20.62
C ASN A 358 24.16 -9.56 21.51
N THR A 359 23.92 -8.31 21.09
CA THR A 359 23.08 -7.36 21.81
C THR A 359 21.63 -7.83 21.92
N LEU A 360 21.13 -8.50 20.89
CA LEU A 360 19.83 -9.14 20.85
C LEU A 360 19.97 -10.66 20.68
N PRO A 361 19.01 -11.49 21.13
CA PRO A 361 17.90 -11.08 21.97
C PRO A 361 18.33 -10.73 23.39
N MET A 362 17.54 -9.88 24.05
CA MET A 362 17.65 -9.54 25.46
C MET A 362 16.96 -10.64 26.31
N LYS A 363 17.28 -10.69 27.60
CA LYS A 363 16.72 -11.73 28.50
C LYS A 363 15.28 -11.47 28.92
N GLY A 364 14.78 -10.24 28.72
CA GLY A 364 13.43 -9.81 29.08
C GLY A 364 13.24 -9.43 30.58
N ASN A 365 14.33 -9.31 31.34
CA ASN A 365 14.29 -8.89 32.74
C ASN A 365 15.27 -7.74 33.04
N GLU A 366 15.85 -7.15 32.02
CA GLU A 366 16.76 -6.01 32.14
C GLU A 366 16.05 -4.77 32.66
N LYS A 367 16.82 -3.92 33.34
CA LYS A 367 16.45 -2.54 33.63
C LYS A 367 16.78 -1.70 32.40
N VAL A 368 15.77 -1.06 31.82
CA VAL A 368 15.86 -0.36 30.55
C VAL A 368 15.63 1.12 30.75
N ALA A 369 16.57 1.94 30.27
CA ALA A 369 16.32 3.35 29.99
C ALA A 369 15.72 3.49 28.59
N LEU A 370 14.42 3.72 28.53
CA LEU A 370 13.65 3.87 27.29
C LEU A 370 13.54 5.34 26.92
N TYR A 371 14.30 5.73 25.89
CA TYR A 371 14.36 7.08 25.33
C TYR A 371 13.48 7.21 24.09
N GLY A 372 13.19 8.45 23.73
CA GLY A 372 12.43 8.83 22.55
C GLY A 372 10.97 9.12 22.83
N ILE A 373 10.50 10.29 22.36
CA ILE A 373 9.08 10.67 22.52
C ILE A 373 8.16 9.65 21.81
N THR A 374 8.64 9.05 20.74
CA THR A 374 7.94 8.01 19.98
C THR A 374 7.77 6.70 20.77
N ALA A 375 8.48 6.51 21.89
CA ALA A 375 8.20 5.40 22.78
C ALA A 375 6.79 5.45 23.40
N ILE A 376 6.22 6.67 23.52
CA ILE A 376 4.85 6.93 23.97
C ILE A 376 3.92 7.13 22.77
N ASP A 377 4.34 7.92 21.80
CA ASP A 377 3.59 8.28 20.59
C ASP A 377 3.94 7.31 19.44
N PHE A 378 3.74 6.02 19.68
CA PHE A 378 4.12 4.99 18.72
C PHE A 378 3.16 4.96 17.52
N PHE A 379 3.70 5.09 16.33
CA PHE A 379 2.94 5.13 15.08
C PHE A 379 2.61 3.70 14.63
N GLY A 380 1.41 3.22 14.94
CA GLY A 380 0.95 1.90 14.52
C GLY A 380 0.36 1.88 13.12
N ILE A 381 -0.33 2.95 12.73
CA ILE A 381 -1.11 3.07 11.49
C ILE A 381 -0.77 4.36 10.76
N GLY A 382 -1.26 4.49 9.51
CA GLY A 382 -1.09 5.69 8.71
C GLY A 382 -2.04 6.83 9.06
N THR A 383 -2.06 7.86 8.22
CA THR A 383 -2.92 9.05 8.32
C THR A 383 -3.68 9.27 7.01
N GLY A 384 -4.67 10.17 6.99
CA GLY A 384 -5.50 10.44 5.82
C GLY A 384 -6.43 9.27 5.51
N SER A 385 -6.56 8.87 4.23
CA SER A 385 -7.35 7.70 3.83
C SER A 385 -6.82 6.38 4.40
N GLY A 386 -5.56 6.35 4.85
CA GLY A 386 -4.93 5.23 5.56
C GLY A 386 -5.15 5.20 7.07
N GLU A 387 -5.95 6.13 7.63
CA GLU A 387 -6.29 6.14 9.06
C GLU A 387 -7.29 5.03 9.39
N VAL A 388 -7.18 4.47 10.61
CA VAL A 388 -8.10 3.45 11.12
C VAL A 388 -8.53 3.83 12.52
N ASN A 389 -9.83 3.80 12.81
CA ASN A 389 -10.35 4.00 14.15
C ASN A 389 -10.17 2.74 15.00
N THR A 390 -9.02 2.62 15.66
CA THR A 390 -8.69 1.48 16.52
C THR A 390 -9.09 1.72 17.97
N ALA A 391 -9.45 0.66 18.69
CA ALA A 391 -9.74 0.76 20.11
C ALA A 391 -8.50 1.13 20.93
N HIS A 392 -7.34 0.68 20.53
CA HIS A 392 -6.05 0.92 21.18
C HIS A 392 -4.89 0.71 20.20
N VAL A 393 -3.87 1.53 20.30
CA VAL A 393 -2.56 1.31 19.70
C VAL A 393 -1.55 1.16 20.81
N ALA A 394 -0.92 -0.01 20.89
CA ALA A 394 0.08 -0.29 21.92
C ALA A 394 1.31 0.61 21.75
N ASN A 395 1.84 1.15 22.83
CA ASN A 395 3.10 1.90 22.84
C ASN A 395 4.26 1.06 23.41
N MET A 396 5.49 1.55 23.24
CA MET A 396 6.68 0.79 23.65
C MET A 396 6.81 0.65 25.16
N GLN A 397 6.33 1.60 25.98
CA GLN A 397 6.35 1.46 27.45
C GLN A 397 5.47 0.28 27.89
N GLU A 398 4.24 0.21 27.39
CA GLU A 398 3.30 -0.88 27.69
C GLU A 398 3.86 -2.23 27.25
N ALA A 399 4.36 -2.30 26.02
CA ALA A 399 4.85 -3.53 25.43
C ALA A 399 6.09 -4.10 26.15
N MET A 400 7.03 -3.22 26.50
CA MET A 400 8.24 -3.66 27.21
C MET A 400 7.93 -4.11 28.65
N ILE A 401 7.02 -3.42 29.35
CA ILE A 401 6.56 -3.86 30.69
C ILE A 401 5.88 -5.23 30.59
N ALA A 402 5.00 -5.41 29.58
CA ALA A 402 4.32 -6.69 29.36
C ALA A 402 5.28 -7.82 29.01
N ALA A 403 6.42 -7.52 28.36
CA ALA A 403 7.48 -8.48 28.07
C ALA A 403 8.41 -8.80 29.25
N GLY A 404 8.24 -8.13 30.40
CA GLY A 404 8.98 -8.40 31.65
C GLY A 404 10.11 -7.41 31.96
N PHE A 405 10.37 -6.43 31.09
CA PHE A 405 11.39 -5.41 31.33
C PHE A 405 11.00 -4.46 32.50
N THR A 406 12.01 -3.97 33.19
CA THR A 406 11.82 -2.91 34.20
C THR A 406 12.27 -1.58 33.62
N LEU A 407 11.35 -0.65 33.38
CA LEU A 407 11.67 0.66 32.85
C LEU A 407 12.17 1.62 33.93
N ASP A 408 13.11 2.51 33.57
CA ASP A 408 13.48 3.67 34.38
C ASP A 408 12.24 4.56 34.61
N LYS A 409 11.78 4.66 35.85
CA LYS A 409 10.50 5.31 36.17
C LYS A 409 10.55 6.81 35.95
N ASP A 410 11.68 7.44 36.30
CA ASP A 410 11.81 8.91 36.17
C ASP A 410 11.87 9.31 34.70
N LEU A 411 12.58 8.55 33.88
CA LEU A 411 12.66 8.76 32.44
C LEU A 411 11.31 8.49 31.75
N ALA A 412 10.63 7.42 32.12
CA ALA A 412 9.31 7.09 31.59
C ALA A 412 8.29 8.17 31.91
N GLU A 413 8.32 8.72 33.13
CA GLU A 413 7.41 9.83 33.53
C GLU A 413 7.77 11.13 32.83
N TYR A 414 9.07 11.42 32.63
CA TYR A 414 9.52 12.58 31.89
C TYR A 414 8.95 12.61 30.47
N TYR A 415 9.01 11.48 29.76
CA TYR A 415 8.44 11.37 28.41
C TYR A 415 6.92 11.45 28.41
N ARG A 416 6.20 10.82 29.36
CA ARG A 416 4.75 10.95 29.49
C ARG A 416 4.31 12.41 29.70
N SER A 417 5.01 13.11 30.59
CA SER A 417 4.74 14.51 30.88
C SER A 417 5.02 15.40 29.66
N SER A 418 6.13 15.16 28.96
CA SER A 418 6.46 15.88 27.72
C SER A 418 5.40 15.67 26.64
N TYR A 419 4.99 14.42 26.43
CA TYR A 419 3.91 14.07 25.48
C TYR A 419 2.60 14.77 25.82
N ALA A 420 2.18 14.70 27.09
CA ALA A 420 0.94 15.34 27.54
C ALA A 420 0.98 16.87 27.36
N MET A 421 2.11 17.50 27.65
CA MET A 421 2.30 18.95 27.47
C MET A 421 2.23 19.36 25.99
N GLN A 422 2.90 18.64 25.10
CA GLN A 422 2.89 18.91 23.65
C GLN A 422 1.48 18.72 23.09
N THR A 423 0.79 17.64 23.47
CA THR A 423 -0.61 17.38 23.07
C THR A 423 -1.56 18.48 23.54
N ALA A 424 -1.40 18.97 24.78
CA ALA A 424 -2.22 20.06 25.28
C ALA A 424 -1.98 21.37 24.50
N THR A 425 -0.73 21.66 24.16
CA THR A 425 -0.35 22.83 23.36
C THR A 425 -0.94 22.78 21.96
N GLU A 426 -0.88 21.62 21.30
CA GLU A 426 -1.48 21.42 19.97
C GLU A 426 -3.00 21.68 20.00
N LYS A 427 -3.70 21.13 21.00
CA LYS A 427 -5.14 21.36 21.16
C LYS A 427 -5.48 22.83 21.39
N MET A 428 -4.68 23.55 22.19
CA MET A 428 -4.89 24.99 22.44
C MET A 428 -4.70 25.83 21.17
N ASN A 429 -3.78 25.44 20.30
CA ASN A 429 -3.49 26.14 19.05
C ASN A 429 -4.45 25.77 17.90
N GLY A 430 -5.48 24.97 18.17
CA GLY A 430 -6.45 24.54 17.17
C GLY A 430 -5.90 23.55 16.13
N SER A 431 -4.72 23.01 16.38
CA SER A 431 -4.03 22.06 15.50
C SER A 431 -4.41 20.60 15.77
N ALA A 432 -5.65 20.35 16.15
CA ALA A 432 -6.14 19.01 16.53
C ALA A 432 -6.03 17.94 15.41
N THR A 433 -5.69 18.35 14.18
CA THR A 433 -5.58 17.46 13.01
C THR A 433 -4.15 17.26 12.52
N ASP A 434 -3.17 17.99 13.05
CA ASP A 434 -1.78 17.87 12.61
C ASP A 434 -1.06 16.80 13.46
N LYS A 435 -1.16 15.55 13.05
CA LYS A 435 -0.45 14.41 13.65
C LYS A 435 1.04 14.41 13.30
N ARG A 436 1.65 15.59 13.10
CA ARG A 436 3.09 15.69 12.84
C ARG A 436 3.86 15.21 14.05
N HIS A 437 5.05 14.72 13.76
CA HIS A 437 6.02 14.23 14.72
C HIS A 437 6.20 15.22 15.89
N ARG A 438 5.99 14.76 17.13
CA ARG A 438 6.29 15.53 18.34
C ARG A 438 7.79 15.71 18.48
N GLN A 439 8.18 16.86 19.04
CA GLN A 439 9.60 17.17 19.20
C GLN A 439 10.21 16.34 20.32
N GLU A 440 11.38 15.79 20.06
CA GLU A 440 12.19 15.11 21.06
C GLU A 440 12.60 16.11 22.17
N PRO A 441 12.30 15.82 23.46
CA PRO A 441 12.70 16.69 24.54
C PRO A 441 14.17 16.54 24.86
N ALA A 442 14.83 17.64 25.21
CA ALA A 442 16.25 17.66 25.59
C ALA A 442 16.49 16.97 26.93
N ILE A 443 17.49 16.10 26.99
CA ILE A 443 17.92 15.40 28.21
C ILE A 443 19.38 15.75 28.49
N SER A 444 19.65 16.25 29.70
CA SER A 444 21.02 16.63 30.08
C SER A 444 21.96 15.41 30.17
N THR A 445 23.22 15.61 29.83
CA THR A 445 24.28 14.59 29.96
C THR A 445 24.33 13.97 31.36
N LYS A 446 24.17 14.77 32.43
CA LYS A 446 24.12 14.30 33.81
C LYS A 446 22.92 13.36 34.07
N ALA A 447 21.78 13.59 33.42
CA ALA A 447 20.65 12.69 33.54
C ALA A 447 20.96 11.35 32.84
N ILE A 448 21.55 11.37 31.65
CA ILE A 448 21.97 10.17 30.93
C ILE A 448 23.01 9.36 31.74
N GLU A 449 23.98 10.05 32.40
CA GLU A 449 24.95 9.39 33.27
C GLU A 449 24.28 8.64 34.43
N ARG A 450 23.29 9.27 35.11
CA ARG A 450 22.52 8.61 36.19
C ARG A 450 21.74 7.41 35.65
N GLN A 451 21.09 7.55 34.49
CA GLN A 451 20.34 6.45 33.84
C GLN A 451 21.26 5.32 33.44
N ALA A 452 22.47 5.61 32.91
CA ALA A 452 23.45 4.59 32.57
C ALA A 452 24.01 3.86 33.80
N GLN A 453 24.03 4.48 35.00
CA GLN A 453 24.37 3.80 36.24
C GLN A 453 23.25 2.86 36.71
N ALA A 454 22.00 3.29 36.59
CA ALA A 454 20.83 2.59 37.16
C ALA A 454 20.27 1.48 36.25
N ASN A 455 20.49 1.53 34.96
CA ASN A 455 19.90 0.63 33.96
C ASN A 455 20.94 -0.20 33.25
N ASP A 456 20.54 -1.36 32.70
CA ASP A 456 21.42 -2.34 32.04
C ASP A 456 21.62 -1.99 30.56
N VAL A 457 20.65 -1.36 29.91
CA VAL A 457 20.63 -1.07 28.47
C VAL A 457 19.86 0.21 28.18
N ALA A 458 20.25 0.92 27.13
CA ALA A 458 19.47 2.01 26.54
C ALA A 458 18.70 1.51 25.32
N VAL A 459 17.43 1.87 25.23
CA VAL A 459 16.60 1.70 24.03
C VAL A 459 16.11 3.08 23.59
N PHE A 460 16.41 3.47 22.36
CA PHE A 460 15.95 4.74 21.77
C PHE A 460 14.96 4.48 20.65
N VAL A 461 13.76 5.07 20.76
CA VAL A 461 12.70 4.96 19.76
C VAL A 461 12.65 6.22 18.92
N LEU A 462 13.13 6.12 17.70
CA LEU A 462 13.12 7.17 16.70
C LEU A 462 11.83 7.09 15.89
N GLY A 463 11.10 8.18 15.74
CA GLY A 463 9.84 8.20 14.99
C GLY A 463 9.84 9.16 13.81
N ARG A 464 9.15 8.77 12.75
CA ARG A 464 8.78 9.65 11.62
C ARG A 464 7.38 9.32 11.15
N THR A 465 6.60 10.36 10.91
CA THR A 465 5.25 10.23 10.36
C THR A 465 5.09 11.11 9.13
N ALA A 466 4.24 10.70 8.22
CA ALA A 466 3.80 11.44 7.05
C ALA A 466 2.44 10.91 6.64
N GLY A 467 1.85 11.47 5.61
CA GLY A 467 0.55 11.02 5.16
C GLY A 467 0.09 11.69 3.88
N GLU A 468 -1.14 11.43 3.56
CA GLU A 468 -1.79 11.97 2.38
C GLU A 468 -1.81 13.50 2.37
N GLY A 469 -1.51 14.10 1.22
CA GLY A 469 -1.54 15.54 0.97
C GLY A 469 -0.24 16.29 1.25
N ALA A 470 0.80 15.63 1.79
CA ALA A 470 2.08 16.26 2.05
C ALA A 470 3.24 15.28 1.91
N ASP A 471 4.28 15.71 1.21
CA ASP A 471 5.55 14.98 1.16
C ASP A 471 6.43 15.32 2.37
N ARG A 472 7.34 14.41 2.67
CA ARG A 472 8.37 14.56 3.71
C ARG A 472 9.45 15.55 3.28
N VAL A 473 10.32 15.91 4.21
CA VAL A 473 11.43 16.84 3.96
C VAL A 473 12.77 16.21 4.35
N VAL A 474 13.88 16.75 3.82
CA VAL A 474 15.22 16.20 4.10
C VAL A 474 15.63 16.52 5.53
N LYS A 475 15.68 17.81 5.87
CA LYS A 475 16.14 18.27 7.16
C LYS A 475 15.10 18.00 8.25
N ASP A 476 15.56 17.45 9.36
CA ASP A 476 14.75 17.18 10.57
C ASP A 476 13.62 16.15 10.38
N ASP A 477 13.59 15.43 9.21
CA ASP A 477 12.64 14.35 8.93
C ASP A 477 13.37 13.13 8.30
N PHE A 478 13.87 13.23 7.04
CA PHE A 478 14.73 12.18 6.50
C PHE A 478 16.02 12.05 7.33
N GLU A 479 16.60 13.16 7.73
CA GLU A 479 17.73 13.24 8.66
C GLU A 479 17.24 13.38 10.11
N LEU A 480 18.11 13.04 11.07
CA LEU A 480 17.88 13.31 12.49
C LEU A 480 17.82 14.81 12.76
N THR A 481 16.92 15.23 13.64
CA THR A 481 16.95 16.58 14.22
C THR A 481 18.25 16.81 15.01
N ALA A 482 18.61 18.04 15.25
CA ALA A 482 19.80 18.36 16.05
C ALA A 482 19.73 17.75 17.45
N ILE A 483 18.52 17.79 18.08
CA ILE A 483 18.30 17.24 19.43
C ILE A 483 18.43 15.70 19.41
N GLU A 484 17.85 15.03 18.46
CA GLU A 484 17.96 13.56 18.35
C GLU A 484 19.40 13.11 18.12
N ARG A 485 20.13 13.82 17.25
CA ARG A 485 21.55 13.55 16.96
C ARG A 485 22.40 13.69 18.21
N GLU A 486 22.28 14.82 18.93
CA GLU A 486 22.99 15.05 20.18
C GLU A 486 22.63 14.02 21.25
N LEU A 487 21.34 13.76 21.42
CA LEU A 487 20.84 12.78 22.39
C LEU A 487 21.39 11.38 22.12
N LEU A 488 21.28 10.88 20.89
CA LEU A 488 21.78 9.56 20.49
C LEU A 488 23.29 9.46 20.66
N GLN A 489 24.06 10.49 20.29
CA GLN A 489 25.50 10.54 20.50
C GLN A 489 25.86 10.46 21.98
N ASN A 490 25.19 11.23 22.85
CA ASN A 490 25.44 11.25 24.29
C ASN A 490 25.07 9.90 24.93
N ILE A 491 23.91 9.32 24.56
CA ILE A 491 23.49 7.99 25.04
C ILE A 491 24.57 6.96 24.65
N SER A 492 24.97 6.89 23.39
CA SER A 492 25.94 5.92 22.90
C SER A 492 27.27 6.05 23.60
N MET A 493 27.82 7.26 23.68
CA MET A 493 29.10 7.52 24.33
C MET A 493 29.07 7.10 25.82
N ILE A 494 28.02 7.45 26.55
CA ILE A 494 27.94 7.23 28.00
C ILE A 494 27.69 5.74 28.33
N TYR A 495 26.78 5.10 27.61
CA TYR A 495 26.47 3.67 27.82
C TYR A 495 27.66 2.78 27.41
N HIS A 496 28.30 3.05 26.29
CA HIS A 496 29.50 2.31 25.88
C HIS A 496 30.66 2.49 26.86
N LYS A 497 30.87 3.71 27.38
CA LYS A 497 31.84 3.95 28.45
C LYS A 497 31.55 3.14 29.71
N ALA A 498 30.27 2.88 30.00
CA ALA A 498 29.83 2.03 31.10
C ALA A 498 29.81 0.52 30.73
N GLY A 499 30.26 0.13 29.55
CA GLY A 499 30.23 -1.26 29.06
C GLY A 499 28.82 -1.78 28.75
N LYS A 500 27.86 -0.89 28.51
CA LYS A 500 26.45 -1.20 28.27
C LYS A 500 26.07 -0.97 26.82
N LYS A 501 24.95 -1.53 26.41
CA LYS A 501 24.49 -1.58 25.03
C LYS A 501 23.45 -0.50 24.72
N VAL A 502 23.34 -0.15 23.43
CA VAL A 502 22.36 0.79 22.89
C VAL A 502 21.63 0.15 21.73
N VAL A 503 20.31 0.10 21.83
CA VAL A 503 19.38 -0.41 20.81
C VAL A 503 18.56 0.74 20.27
N VAL A 504 18.40 0.82 18.95
CA VAL A 504 17.52 1.80 18.29
C VAL A 504 16.36 1.07 17.63
N ILE A 505 15.16 1.61 17.80
CA ILE A 505 13.92 1.18 17.12
C ILE A 505 13.50 2.32 16.20
N ILE A 506 13.40 2.07 14.90
CA ILE A 506 13.01 3.08 13.90
C ILE A 506 11.55 2.89 13.51
N ASN A 507 10.65 3.58 14.18
CA ASN A 507 9.21 3.59 13.88
C ASN A 507 8.91 4.69 12.85
N THR A 508 8.84 4.34 11.57
CA THR A 508 8.84 5.29 10.46
C THR A 508 7.88 4.89 9.34
N VAL A 509 7.36 5.88 8.65
CA VAL A 509 6.48 5.76 7.47
C VAL A 509 7.25 5.63 6.14
N GLY A 510 8.57 5.73 6.17
CA GLY A 510 9.41 5.63 4.98
C GLY A 510 10.89 5.61 5.34
N VAL A 511 11.75 5.57 4.34
CA VAL A 511 13.20 5.52 4.49
C VAL A 511 13.71 6.76 5.22
N VAL A 512 14.68 6.57 6.11
CA VAL A 512 15.38 7.62 6.87
C VAL A 512 16.89 7.49 6.73
N GLU A 513 17.61 8.57 6.94
CA GLU A 513 19.07 8.56 6.96
C GLU A 513 19.57 7.77 8.17
N THR A 514 20.45 6.82 7.94
CA THR A 514 21.03 5.97 8.98
C THR A 514 22.57 5.92 8.92
N ALA A 515 23.17 6.31 7.82
CA ALA A 515 24.60 6.14 7.58
C ALA A 515 25.46 6.92 8.56
N SER A 516 25.03 8.14 8.96
CA SER A 516 25.80 9.02 9.84
C SER A 516 25.85 8.56 11.31
N TRP A 517 24.92 7.69 11.74
CA TRP A 517 24.79 7.33 13.15
C TRP A 517 24.72 5.82 13.44
N LYS A 518 24.43 4.97 12.46
CA LYS A 518 24.26 3.52 12.68
C LYS A 518 25.46 2.83 13.35
N GLN A 519 26.66 3.36 13.16
CA GLN A 519 27.87 2.81 13.78
C GLN A 519 28.01 3.15 15.27
N GLN A 520 27.22 4.10 15.76
CA GLN A 520 27.24 4.52 17.17
C GLN A 520 26.44 3.59 18.09
N VAL A 521 25.65 2.67 17.55
CA VAL A 521 24.70 1.83 18.31
C VAL A 521 24.97 0.35 18.05
N ASP A 522 24.51 -0.54 18.95
CA ASP A 522 24.80 -1.98 18.89
C ASP A 522 23.75 -2.77 18.11
N ALA A 523 22.48 -2.34 18.11
CA ALA A 523 21.41 -3.00 17.38
C ALA A 523 20.38 -2.00 16.85
N ILE A 524 19.78 -2.33 15.71
CA ILE A 524 18.73 -1.49 15.07
C ILE A 524 17.60 -2.40 14.59
N LEU A 525 16.38 -2.12 15.06
CA LEU A 525 15.13 -2.72 14.58
C LEU A 525 14.31 -1.71 13.80
N LEU A 526 13.73 -2.15 12.70
CA LEU A 526 12.85 -1.35 11.86
C LEU A 526 11.46 -2.02 11.77
N PRO A 527 10.52 -1.65 12.61
CA PRO A 527 9.13 -2.12 12.52
C PRO A 527 8.30 -1.39 11.46
N TRP A 528 8.78 -0.31 10.84
CA TRP A 528 7.99 0.61 10.04
C TRP A 528 6.80 1.18 10.85
N THR A 529 5.58 1.12 10.29
CA THR A 529 4.29 1.36 10.97
C THR A 529 3.55 0.02 11.09
N PRO A 530 3.73 -0.68 12.22
CA PRO A 530 3.49 -2.12 12.31
C PRO A 530 2.09 -2.51 12.81
N GLY A 531 1.09 -1.64 12.68
CA GLY A 531 -0.26 -1.90 13.16
C GLY A 531 -0.44 -1.66 14.67
N GLN A 532 -1.69 -1.83 15.12
CA GLN A 532 -2.07 -1.55 16.51
C GLN A 532 -1.33 -2.39 17.56
N GLU A 533 -0.90 -3.60 17.20
CA GLU A 533 -0.17 -4.54 18.06
C GLU A 533 1.36 -4.46 17.88
N GLY A 534 1.83 -3.52 17.08
CA GLY A 534 3.22 -3.46 16.62
C GLY A 534 4.26 -3.33 17.72
N ALA A 535 3.98 -2.55 18.77
CA ALA A 535 4.91 -2.41 19.90
C ALA A 535 5.10 -3.76 20.64
N TYR A 536 4.06 -4.56 20.79
CA TYR A 536 4.18 -5.91 21.36
C TYR A 536 5.01 -6.83 20.45
N ALA A 537 4.84 -6.75 19.14
CA ALA A 537 5.66 -7.49 18.19
C ALA A 537 7.15 -7.11 18.29
N VAL A 538 7.47 -5.81 18.44
CA VAL A 538 8.83 -5.34 18.71
C VAL A 538 9.39 -5.96 19.98
N ALA A 539 8.61 -5.99 21.08
CA ALA A 539 9.03 -6.59 22.34
C ALA A 539 9.26 -8.12 22.22
N ASP A 540 8.47 -8.83 21.41
CA ASP A 540 8.67 -10.25 21.13
C ASP A 540 9.99 -10.50 20.36
N ILE A 541 10.36 -9.62 19.43
CA ILE A 541 11.67 -9.65 18.76
C ILE A 541 12.79 -9.33 19.76
N LEU A 542 12.67 -8.26 20.55
CA LEU A 542 13.68 -7.87 21.53
C LEU A 542 14.03 -9.00 22.50
N THR A 543 13.05 -9.80 22.92
CA THR A 543 13.22 -10.92 23.85
C THR A 543 13.58 -12.24 23.18
N GLY A 544 13.60 -12.30 21.85
CA GLY A 544 13.86 -13.54 21.10
C GLY A 544 12.72 -14.56 21.16
N LYS A 545 11.54 -14.17 21.65
CA LYS A 545 10.33 -14.98 21.54
C LYS A 545 9.96 -15.22 20.06
N VAL A 546 10.25 -14.24 19.22
CA VAL A 546 10.19 -14.34 17.78
C VAL A 546 11.55 -14.00 17.19
N ASN A 547 12.00 -14.81 16.22
CA ASN A 547 13.21 -14.53 15.45
C ASN A 547 12.85 -13.65 14.26
N PRO A 548 13.47 -12.46 14.07
CA PRO A 548 13.16 -11.57 12.95
C PRO A 548 13.43 -12.26 11.62
N SER A 549 12.53 -12.02 10.66
CA SER A 549 12.60 -12.59 9.31
C SER A 549 12.22 -11.58 8.23
N GLY A 550 11.95 -10.34 8.61
CA GLY A 550 11.65 -9.25 7.69
C GLY A 550 12.87 -8.83 6.87
N LYS A 551 12.62 -8.38 5.63
CA LYS A 551 13.61 -7.87 4.69
C LYS A 551 13.18 -6.52 4.14
N LEU A 552 14.13 -5.63 3.85
CA LEU A 552 13.83 -4.30 3.30
C LEU A 552 13.12 -4.39 1.95
N ALA A 553 12.01 -3.68 1.84
CA ALA A 553 11.29 -3.51 0.58
C ALA A 553 11.77 -2.27 -0.23
N SER A 554 12.72 -1.50 0.33
CA SER A 554 13.32 -0.31 -0.29
C SER A 554 14.76 -0.12 0.15
N THR A 555 15.56 0.44 -0.74
CA THR A 555 16.97 0.80 -0.48
C THR A 555 17.05 2.00 0.46
N PHE A 556 17.96 1.96 1.43
CA PHE A 556 18.32 3.11 2.28
C PHE A 556 19.58 3.76 1.72
N PRO A 557 19.51 4.91 1.07
CA PRO A 557 20.69 5.61 0.55
C PRO A 557 21.55 6.14 1.70
N VAL A 558 22.83 6.43 1.41
CA VAL A 558 23.73 7.12 2.36
C VAL A 558 23.26 8.56 2.53
N ASN A 559 23.00 9.27 1.43
CA ASN A 559 22.44 10.62 1.44
C ASN A 559 21.18 10.67 0.59
N TYR A 560 20.29 11.61 0.86
CA TYR A 560 19.10 11.82 0.05
C TYR A 560 19.38 12.01 -1.44
N MET A 561 20.42 12.80 -1.76
CA MET A 561 20.79 13.12 -3.14
C MET A 561 21.41 11.96 -3.93
N ASP A 562 21.72 10.84 -3.28
CA ASP A 562 22.20 9.63 -3.95
C ASP A 562 21.06 8.92 -4.71
N ALA A 563 19.80 9.11 -4.32
CA ALA A 563 18.66 8.64 -5.07
C ALA A 563 18.44 9.51 -6.31
N PRO A 564 18.44 8.95 -7.54
CA PRO A 564 18.39 9.76 -8.76
C PRO A 564 17.16 10.64 -8.86
N SER A 565 16.00 10.16 -8.38
CA SER A 565 14.76 10.92 -8.33
C SER A 565 14.81 12.19 -7.44
N SER A 566 15.82 12.32 -6.57
CA SER A 566 15.97 13.48 -5.69
C SER A 566 16.31 14.77 -6.43
N ARG A 567 16.86 14.66 -7.65
CA ARG A 567 17.24 15.80 -8.49
C ARG A 567 16.02 16.55 -9.03
N ASN A 568 14.92 15.87 -9.24
CA ASN A 568 13.70 16.40 -9.85
C ASN A 568 12.45 16.25 -8.97
N PHE A 569 12.59 15.82 -7.73
CA PHE A 569 11.49 15.83 -6.77
C PHE A 569 11.07 17.28 -6.48
N PRO A 570 9.76 17.59 -6.38
CA PRO A 570 9.26 18.96 -6.59
C PRO A 570 9.63 20.00 -5.52
N TYR A 571 10.14 19.57 -4.33
CA TYR A 571 10.54 20.51 -3.28
C TYR A 571 11.88 20.17 -2.64
N ILE A 572 12.60 21.27 -2.30
CA ILE A 572 13.54 21.28 -1.18
C ILE A 572 12.93 22.19 -0.11
N TRP A 573 12.69 21.68 1.08
CA TRP A 573 12.22 22.48 2.20
C TRP A 573 13.43 22.99 2.97
N ASP A 574 13.61 24.32 3.05
CA ASP A 574 14.65 24.92 3.87
C ASP A 574 14.10 25.33 5.24
N MET A 575 14.35 24.50 6.24
CA MET A 575 13.90 24.73 7.61
C MET A 575 14.73 25.82 8.33
N THR A 576 15.93 26.17 7.83
CA THR A 576 16.75 27.21 8.47
C THR A 576 16.16 28.60 8.31
N GLU A 577 15.43 28.81 7.20
CA GLU A 577 14.75 30.07 6.91
C GLU A 577 13.25 30.05 7.27
N GLY A 578 12.72 28.92 7.75
CA GLY A 578 11.30 28.77 8.11
C GLY A 578 10.33 28.90 6.93
N ARG A 579 10.81 28.79 5.71
CA ARG A 579 10.03 28.89 4.47
C ARG A 579 10.35 27.74 3.52
N ARG A 580 9.39 27.50 2.61
CA ARG A 580 9.62 26.54 1.54
C ARG A 580 10.79 26.99 0.68
N GLY A 581 11.75 26.10 0.46
CA GLY A 581 12.81 26.29 -0.48
C GLY A 581 12.30 26.45 -1.91
N GLU A 582 13.21 26.55 -2.86
CA GLU A 582 12.87 26.70 -4.27
C GLU A 582 11.97 25.56 -4.73
N ARG A 583 10.83 25.92 -5.34
CA ARG A 583 9.87 24.99 -5.90
C ARG A 583 10.38 24.51 -7.25
N LYS A 584 10.74 23.23 -7.34
CA LYS A 584 11.09 22.60 -8.61
C LYS A 584 9.84 21.97 -9.24
N ASN A 585 9.69 22.10 -10.55
CA ASN A 585 8.70 21.35 -11.34
C ASN A 585 7.29 21.37 -10.75
N VAL A 586 6.71 22.56 -10.57
CA VAL A 586 5.39 22.73 -9.92
C VAL A 586 4.27 22.05 -10.68
N ASP A 587 4.31 22.17 -12.00
CA ASP A 587 3.26 21.72 -12.90
C ASP A 587 3.58 20.38 -13.56
N PHE A 588 4.85 19.97 -13.51
CA PHE A 588 5.31 18.69 -14.02
C PHE A 588 6.52 18.17 -13.25
N THR A 589 6.78 16.89 -13.37
CA THR A 589 7.97 16.22 -12.84
C THR A 589 8.54 15.34 -13.93
N GLU A 590 9.76 15.66 -14.40
CA GLU A 590 10.49 14.80 -15.32
C GLU A 590 11.02 13.58 -14.56
N TYR A 591 10.72 12.38 -15.02
CA TYR A 591 11.24 11.13 -14.46
C TYR A 591 12.53 10.77 -15.21
N GLU A 592 13.55 11.67 -15.04
CA GLU A 592 14.83 11.57 -15.74
C GLU A 592 15.62 10.29 -15.41
N GLU A 593 15.34 9.71 -14.26
CA GLU A 593 15.94 8.46 -13.83
C GLU A 593 15.45 7.24 -14.63
N ASP A 594 14.40 7.38 -15.42
CA ASP A 594 13.86 6.33 -16.29
C ASP A 594 13.64 5.01 -15.51
N ILE A 595 14.20 3.90 -15.96
CA ILE A 595 14.12 2.59 -15.28
C ILE A 595 15.01 2.47 -14.04
N TRP A 596 15.84 3.48 -13.75
CA TRP A 596 16.88 3.46 -12.71
C TRP A 596 16.33 3.90 -11.35
N VAL A 597 15.35 3.19 -10.84
CA VAL A 597 14.74 3.44 -9.53
C VAL A 597 15.25 2.42 -8.51
N GLY A 598 15.54 2.88 -7.29
CA GLY A 598 15.95 2.04 -6.17
C GLY A 598 17.19 1.20 -6.48
N TYR A 599 17.19 -0.07 -6.06
CA TYR A 599 18.34 -0.97 -6.23
C TYR A 599 18.79 -1.13 -7.69
N ARG A 600 17.90 -0.93 -8.67
CA ARG A 600 18.26 -0.97 -10.10
C ARG A 600 19.33 0.05 -10.42
N TYR A 601 19.22 1.26 -9.87
CA TYR A 601 20.23 2.30 -9.99
C TYR A 601 21.46 1.99 -9.15
N PHE A 602 21.28 1.77 -7.86
CA PHE A 602 22.39 1.65 -6.92
C PHE A 602 23.33 0.49 -7.26
N GLN A 603 22.78 -0.66 -7.66
CA GLN A 603 23.56 -1.86 -8.00
C GLN A 603 24.22 -1.75 -9.39
N THR A 604 23.60 -1.06 -10.34
CA THR A 604 24.16 -0.93 -11.69
C THR A 604 25.29 0.09 -11.75
N ASN A 605 25.17 1.15 -10.94
CA ASN A 605 26.14 2.24 -10.92
C ASN A 605 27.13 2.12 -9.75
N ASP A 606 27.13 1.03 -9.02
CA ASP A 606 28.01 0.77 -7.86
C ASP A 606 28.00 1.92 -6.83
N VAL A 607 26.79 2.45 -6.56
CA VAL A 607 26.59 3.53 -5.58
C VAL A 607 26.39 2.94 -4.19
N GLU A 608 27.19 3.41 -3.23
CA GLU A 608 27.09 2.95 -1.83
C GLU A 608 25.73 3.27 -1.21
N VAL A 609 25.21 2.33 -0.42
CA VAL A 609 23.96 2.48 0.31
C VAL A 609 24.14 2.19 1.79
N SER A 610 23.32 2.78 2.64
CA SER A 610 23.32 2.49 4.06
C SER A 610 22.81 1.07 4.33
N TYR A 611 21.69 0.70 3.69
CA TYR A 611 21.19 -0.68 3.66
C TYR A 611 20.62 -1.00 2.27
N PRO A 612 21.00 -2.13 1.67
CA PRO A 612 20.52 -2.50 0.33
C PRO A 612 19.11 -3.07 0.38
N PHE A 613 18.43 -3.06 -0.77
CA PHE A 613 17.18 -3.75 -1.00
C PHE A 613 17.26 -5.24 -0.63
N GLY A 614 16.23 -5.77 0.02
CA GLY A 614 16.17 -7.16 0.48
C GLY A 614 16.96 -7.45 1.75
N TYR A 615 17.67 -6.47 2.30
CA TYR A 615 18.49 -6.67 3.51
C TYR A 615 17.65 -6.89 4.77
N GLY A 616 18.09 -7.83 5.60
CA GLY A 616 17.55 -8.08 6.93
C GLY A 616 18.27 -9.24 7.57
N LEU A 617 18.60 -9.09 8.86
CA LEU A 617 19.32 -10.08 9.68
C LEU A 617 18.34 -11.01 10.41
N SER A 618 18.87 -12.10 10.94
CA SER A 618 18.16 -13.09 11.76
C SER A 618 19.02 -13.48 12.96
N TYR A 619 18.41 -14.00 14.01
CA TYR A 619 19.13 -14.63 15.15
C TYR A 619 19.69 -16.01 14.82
N THR A 620 19.44 -16.52 13.62
CA THR A 620 19.99 -17.76 13.10
C THR A 620 20.71 -17.54 11.77
N THR A 621 21.32 -18.59 11.25
CA THR A 621 22.02 -18.56 9.96
C THR A 621 21.47 -19.61 9.01
N PHE A 622 21.54 -19.32 7.70
CA PHE A 622 21.04 -20.22 6.68
C PHE A 622 22.11 -20.50 5.62
N ASN A 623 22.13 -21.73 5.15
CA ASN A 623 22.96 -22.16 4.03
C ASN A 623 22.08 -22.46 2.82
N TYR A 624 22.56 -22.07 1.62
CA TYR A 624 21.90 -22.33 0.36
C TYR A 624 22.63 -23.43 -0.38
N SER A 625 21.90 -24.43 -0.84
CA SER A 625 22.48 -25.51 -1.64
C SER A 625 22.90 -25.01 -3.04
N LYS A 626 23.59 -25.87 -3.80
CA LYS A 626 23.76 -25.66 -5.23
C LYS A 626 22.38 -25.64 -5.89
N PRO A 627 22.02 -24.58 -6.64
CA PRO A 627 20.73 -24.49 -7.28
C PRO A 627 20.62 -25.35 -8.54
N SER A 628 19.39 -25.69 -8.93
CA SER A 628 19.07 -26.29 -10.21
C SER A 628 18.19 -25.34 -11.03
N VAL A 629 18.56 -25.08 -12.27
CA VAL A 629 17.78 -24.27 -13.21
C VAL A 629 17.48 -25.10 -14.44
N LYS A 630 16.20 -25.23 -14.77
CA LYS A 630 15.70 -25.90 -15.97
C LYS A 630 14.97 -24.87 -16.84
N ALA A 631 15.56 -24.55 -17.98
CA ALA A 631 14.97 -23.61 -18.93
C ALA A 631 14.33 -24.36 -20.11
N ASP A 632 13.25 -23.78 -20.62
CA ASP A 632 12.54 -24.17 -21.82
C ASP A 632 12.20 -22.95 -22.69
N LYS A 633 11.31 -23.11 -23.66
CA LYS A 633 10.87 -22.01 -24.53
C LYS A 633 10.01 -20.96 -23.81
N ASP A 634 9.38 -21.32 -22.68
CA ASP A 634 8.41 -20.48 -21.97
C ASP A 634 9.06 -19.75 -20.79
N GLY A 635 10.35 -20.05 -20.48
CA GLY A 635 11.08 -19.44 -19.37
C GLY A 635 11.98 -20.43 -18.63
N PHE A 636 12.00 -20.39 -17.31
CA PHE A 636 12.74 -21.35 -16.51
C PHE A 636 12.07 -21.66 -15.16
N THR A 637 12.40 -22.83 -14.63
CA THR A 637 12.11 -23.21 -13.25
C THR A 637 13.41 -23.37 -12.49
N ALA A 638 13.52 -22.67 -11.36
CA ALA A 638 14.66 -22.71 -10.48
C ALA A 638 14.30 -23.38 -9.14
N THR A 639 15.19 -24.23 -8.62
CA THR A 639 15.05 -24.86 -7.30
C THR A 639 16.30 -24.66 -6.49
N ILE A 640 16.13 -24.41 -5.19
CA ILE A 640 17.21 -24.27 -4.23
C ILE A 640 16.76 -24.79 -2.87
N THR A 641 17.66 -25.45 -2.13
CA THR A 641 17.38 -25.92 -0.77
C THR A 641 18.04 -24.96 0.24
N VAL A 642 17.25 -24.47 1.18
CA VAL A 642 17.70 -23.65 2.31
C VAL A 642 17.71 -24.49 3.55
N THR A 643 18.83 -24.46 4.30
CA THR A 643 19.02 -25.19 5.57
C THR A 643 19.30 -24.19 6.68
N ASN A 644 18.59 -24.28 7.80
CA ASN A 644 18.91 -23.53 9.00
C ASN A 644 20.15 -24.14 9.66
N THR A 645 21.27 -23.44 9.62
CA THR A 645 22.57 -23.87 10.17
C THR A 645 22.88 -23.31 11.55
N GLY A 646 21.99 -22.44 12.06
CA GLY A 646 22.16 -21.81 13.37
C GLY A 646 21.52 -22.60 14.50
N LYS A 647 21.26 -21.92 15.63
CA LYS A 647 20.85 -22.57 16.90
C LYS A 647 19.38 -22.33 17.26
N VAL A 648 18.70 -21.41 16.58
CA VAL A 648 17.30 -21.09 16.84
C VAL A 648 16.48 -21.28 15.57
N ALA A 649 15.19 -21.58 15.73
CA ALA A 649 14.29 -21.68 14.59
C ALA A 649 14.15 -20.33 13.89
N GLY A 650 14.02 -20.33 12.57
CA GLY A 650 13.91 -19.11 11.79
C GLY A 650 13.38 -19.36 10.39
N ARG A 651 13.02 -18.26 9.73
CA ARG A 651 12.59 -18.24 8.33
C ARG A 651 13.59 -17.46 7.51
N GLU A 652 13.77 -17.85 6.25
CA GLU A 652 14.62 -17.15 5.28
C GLU A 652 13.83 -16.77 4.04
N VAL A 653 14.12 -15.60 3.49
CA VAL A 653 13.63 -15.17 2.18
C VAL A 653 14.73 -15.41 1.16
N VAL A 654 14.42 -16.19 0.15
CA VAL A 654 15.28 -16.35 -1.04
C VAL A 654 14.78 -15.40 -2.12
N GLU A 655 15.62 -14.47 -2.50
CA GLU A 655 15.39 -13.51 -3.57
C GLU A 655 16.07 -14.01 -4.85
N LEU A 656 15.31 -14.22 -5.90
CA LEU A 656 15.82 -14.68 -7.18
C LEU A 656 15.94 -13.50 -8.14
N TYR A 657 17.18 -13.15 -8.44
CA TYR A 657 17.52 -12.13 -9.42
C TYR A 657 17.97 -12.74 -10.74
N VAL A 658 17.73 -12.00 -11.82
CA VAL A 658 18.20 -12.37 -13.15
C VAL A 658 19.07 -11.25 -13.71
N ALA A 659 20.28 -11.61 -14.19
CA ALA A 659 21.11 -10.75 -15.01
C ALA A 659 20.99 -11.20 -16.47
N ALA A 660 20.59 -10.26 -17.32
CA ALA A 660 20.39 -10.52 -18.76
C ALA A 660 21.72 -10.58 -19.52
N PRO A 661 21.75 -11.23 -20.71
CA PRO A 661 22.94 -11.21 -21.58
C PRO A 661 23.21 -9.79 -22.08
N ALA A 662 24.49 -9.47 -22.30
CA ALA A 662 24.90 -8.20 -22.90
C ALA A 662 24.48 -8.10 -24.38
N GLY A 663 24.32 -6.88 -24.90
CA GLY A 663 24.10 -6.62 -26.33
C GLY A 663 22.65 -6.51 -26.79
N GLY A 664 21.69 -6.40 -25.84
CA GLY A 664 20.30 -6.04 -26.11
C GLY A 664 19.98 -4.62 -25.59
N LEU A 665 18.72 -4.37 -25.28
CA LEU A 665 18.32 -3.18 -24.54
C LEU A 665 19.10 -3.09 -23.22
N GLU A 666 19.50 -1.88 -22.84
CA GLU A 666 20.17 -1.65 -21.57
C GLU A 666 19.28 -2.10 -20.41
N LYS A 667 19.85 -2.85 -19.47
CA LYS A 667 19.13 -3.41 -18.31
C LYS A 667 19.91 -3.18 -17.04
N PRO A 668 19.23 -3.17 -15.88
CA PRO A 668 19.91 -3.22 -14.59
C PRO A 668 20.85 -4.43 -14.48
N ALA A 669 21.94 -4.27 -13.73
CA ALA A 669 22.91 -5.34 -13.48
C ALA A 669 22.23 -6.64 -13.03
N ARG A 670 21.12 -6.52 -12.32
CA ARG A 670 20.22 -7.61 -11.92
C ARG A 670 18.84 -7.08 -11.57
N GLU A 671 17.82 -7.89 -11.81
CA GLU A 671 16.43 -7.56 -11.49
C GLU A 671 15.79 -8.70 -10.73
N LEU A 672 15.00 -8.37 -9.70
CA LEU A 672 14.18 -9.33 -8.97
C LEU A 672 13.14 -9.93 -9.94
N LYS A 673 13.11 -11.26 -10.07
CA LYS A 673 12.16 -11.96 -10.95
C LYS A 673 11.32 -13.00 -10.23
N ALA A 674 11.72 -13.41 -9.02
CA ALA A 674 10.92 -14.20 -8.11
C ALA A 674 11.45 -14.08 -6.68
N PHE A 675 10.65 -14.49 -5.71
CA PHE A 675 11.06 -14.65 -4.32
C PHE A 675 10.22 -15.73 -3.65
N ALA A 676 10.76 -16.32 -2.57
CA ALA A 676 10.03 -17.27 -1.76
C ALA A 676 10.55 -17.23 -0.32
N LYS A 677 9.64 -17.27 0.67
CA LYS A 677 9.96 -17.37 2.10
C LYS A 677 9.79 -18.81 2.54
N THR A 678 10.74 -19.34 3.33
CA THR A 678 10.65 -20.68 3.89
C THR A 678 9.56 -20.76 4.96
N LYS A 679 9.07 -21.96 5.25
CA LYS A 679 8.43 -22.24 6.54
C LYS A 679 9.39 -21.93 7.69
N LEU A 680 8.89 -21.99 8.92
CA LEU A 680 9.77 -21.90 10.10
C LEU A 680 10.64 -23.18 10.17
N LEU A 681 11.95 -23.01 9.98
CA LEU A 681 12.93 -24.10 9.98
C LEU A 681 13.55 -24.24 11.36
N ALA A 682 13.45 -25.40 11.98
CA ALA A 682 14.21 -25.75 13.18
C ALA A 682 15.72 -25.83 12.87
N PRO A 683 16.61 -25.73 13.85
CA PRO A 683 18.04 -25.97 13.66
C PRO A 683 18.33 -27.30 12.93
N GLY A 684 19.06 -27.23 11.83
CA GLY A 684 19.35 -28.38 10.95
C GLY A 684 18.24 -28.74 9.95
N GLU A 685 17.05 -28.16 10.07
CA GLU A 685 15.95 -28.41 9.12
C GLU A 685 16.18 -27.69 7.78
N SER A 686 15.67 -28.30 6.72
CA SER A 686 15.80 -27.78 5.34
C SER A 686 14.46 -27.73 4.63
N GLU A 687 14.35 -26.82 3.68
CA GLU A 687 13.24 -26.73 2.73
C GLU A 687 13.75 -26.47 1.31
N THR A 688 13.14 -27.10 0.34
CA THR A 688 13.43 -26.85 -1.08
C THR A 688 12.37 -25.92 -1.66
N LEU A 689 12.81 -24.74 -2.10
CA LEU A 689 11.98 -23.74 -2.72
C LEU A 689 12.04 -23.90 -4.24
N THR A 690 10.89 -23.72 -4.90
CA THR A 690 10.74 -23.78 -6.35
C THR A 690 10.14 -22.47 -6.83
N MET A 691 10.83 -21.82 -7.77
CA MET A 691 10.43 -20.55 -8.35
C MET A 691 10.37 -20.67 -9.87
N LYS A 692 9.31 -20.15 -10.49
CA LYS A 692 9.14 -20.13 -11.94
C LYS A 692 9.20 -18.69 -12.43
N VAL A 693 9.89 -18.47 -13.53
CA VAL A 693 10.00 -17.18 -14.20
C VAL A 693 9.72 -17.41 -15.67
N SER A 694 8.72 -16.74 -16.20
CA SER A 694 8.37 -16.84 -17.62
C SER A 694 9.32 -16.00 -18.49
N ALA A 695 9.33 -16.30 -19.78
CA ALA A 695 10.07 -15.49 -20.74
C ALA A 695 9.59 -14.03 -20.76
N TYR A 696 8.29 -13.81 -20.62
CA TYR A 696 7.70 -12.46 -20.52
C TYR A 696 8.14 -11.69 -19.27
N GLU A 697 8.28 -12.34 -18.12
CA GLU A 697 8.79 -11.70 -16.88
C GLU A 697 10.28 -11.30 -17.00
N MET A 698 11.04 -11.92 -17.91
CA MET A 698 12.42 -11.53 -18.22
C MET A 698 12.53 -10.41 -19.26
N ALA A 699 11.43 -10.02 -19.92
CA ALA A 699 11.43 -9.03 -20.97
C ALA A 699 11.79 -7.62 -20.49
N ALA A 700 12.33 -6.79 -21.37
CA ALA A 700 12.38 -5.35 -21.29
C ALA A 700 11.46 -4.74 -22.34
N PHE A 701 11.02 -3.51 -22.13
CA PHE A 701 10.17 -2.81 -23.08
C PHE A 701 11.01 -2.04 -24.10
N ASN A 702 10.76 -2.29 -25.37
CA ASN A 702 11.36 -1.57 -26.49
C ASN A 702 10.38 -0.52 -27.00
N GLU A 703 10.70 0.75 -26.80
CA GLU A 703 9.85 1.89 -27.18
C GLU A 703 9.78 2.05 -28.70
N GLU A 704 10.87 1.76 -29.43
CA GLU A 704 10.93 1.91 -30.90
C GLU A 704 9.92 1.02 -31.61
N TYR A 705 9.65 -0.18 -31.05
CA TYR A 705 8.75 -1.16 -31.64
C TYR A 705 7.48 -1.39 -30.84
N SER A 706 7.27 -0.64 -29.75
CA SER A 706 6.17 -0.82 -28.80
C SER A 706 5.97 -2.31 -28.44
N ALA A 707 7.02 -2.94 -27.95
CA ALA A 707 7.03 -4.38 -27.70
C ALA A 707 7.86 -4.77 -26.47
N TRP A 708 7.42 -5.79 -25.77
CA TRP A 708 8.24 -6.49 -24.80
C TRP A 708 9.18 -7.46 -25.49
N GLU A 709 10.45 -7.46 -25.10
CA GLU A 709 11.48 -8.28 -25.74
C GLU A 709 12.33 -9.03 -24.72
N THR A 710 12.47 -10.34 -24.92
CA THR A 710 13.42 -11.19 -24.18
C THR A 710 14.49 -11.66 -25.15
N ALA A 711 15.73 -11.22 -24.91
CA ALA A 711 16.86 -11.55 -25.76
C ALA A 711 17.25 -13.03 -25.67
N ALA A 712 17.74 -13.60 -26.76
CA ALA A 712 18.45 -14.86 -26.70
C ALA A 712 19.84 -14.67 -26.07
N GLY A 713 20.35 -15.66 -25.36
CA GLY A 713 21.68 -15.59 -24.79
C GLY A 713 21.81 -16.31 -23.44
N ASN A 714 22.96 -16.09 -22.81
CA ASN A 714 23.25 -16.69 -21.51
C ASN A 714 22.79 -15.74 -20.37
N TYR A 715 21.84 -16.22 -19.60
CA TYR A 715 21.32 -15.54 -18.42
C TYR A 715 21.99 -16.08 -17.15
N GLN A 716 22.20 -15.20 -16.18
CA GLN A 716 22.59 -15.60 -14.82
C GLN A 716 21.37 -15.55 -13.91
N VAL A 717 21.20 -16.59 -13.12
CA VAL A 717 20.18 -16.67 -12.05
C VAL A 717 20.91 -16.59 -10.72
N LEU A 718 20.60 -15.57 -9.93
CA LEU A 718 21.29 -15.20 -8.71
C LEU A 718 20.34 -15.41 -7.54
N PHE A 719 20.71 -16.23 -6.57
CA PHE A 719 19.92 -16.49 -5.37
C PHE A 719 20.54 -15.74 -4.20
N GLY A 720 19.84 -14.71 -3.76
CA GLY A 720 20.31 -13.81 -2.70
C GLY A 720 19.49 -13.90 -1.42
N ALA A 721 20.13 -13.52 -0.31
CA ALA A 721 19.47 -13.13 0.92
C ALA A 721 19.25 -11.60 0.97
N SER A 722 19.76 -10.89 -0.03
CA SER A 722 19.50 -9.51 -0.42
C SER A 722 20.08 -9.29 -1.82
N VAL A 723 19.84 -8.11 -2.40
CA VAL A 723 20.39 -7.79 -3.73
C VAL A 723 21.91 -7.81 -3.79
N VAL A 724 22.62 -7.66 -2.67
CA VAL A 724 24.10 -7.72 -2.57
C VAL A 724 24.63 -9.04 -1.99
N ASP A 725 23.87 -9.72 -1.15
CA ASP A 725 24.26 -10.99 -0.54
C ASP A 725 23.83 -12.17 -1.41
N ILE A 726 24.54 -12.36 -2.51
CA ILE A 726 24.29 -13.48 -3.46
C ILE A 726 24.99 -14.74 -2.94
N ARG A 727 24.21 -15.72 -2.53
CA ARG A 727 24.71 -16.97 -1.92
C ARG A 727 24.86 -18.14 -2.87
N ALA A 728 24.14 -18.13 -3.99
CA ALA A 728 24.24 -19.16 -5.01
C ALA A 728 23.94 -18.61 -6.38
N THR A 729 24.55 -19.19 -7.41
CA THR A 729 24.36 -18.77 -8.81
C THR A 729 24.19 -19.97 -9.72
N ALA A 730 23.42 -19.78 -10.78
CA ALA A 730 23.29 -20.70 -11.89
C ALA A 730 23.23 -19.92 -13.21
N THR A 731 23.44 -20.61 -14.31
CA THR A 731 23.30 -20.03 -15.64
C THR A 731 22.43 -20.91 -16.52
N PHE A 732 21.72 -20.30 -17.45
CA PHE A 732 21.05 -21.02 -18.52
C PHE A 732 21.15 -20.26 -19.84
N ASN A 733 21.01 -20.98 -20.94
CA ASN A 733 20.98 -20.37 -22.26
C ASN A 733 19.54 -20.33 -22.79
N PHE A 734 19.03 -19.12 -23.04
CA PHE A 734 17.74 -18.89 -23.68
C PHE A 734 17.97 -18.83 -25.19
N LYS A 735 17.52 -19.86 -25.89
CA LYS A 735 17.96 -20.14 -27.28
C LYS A 735 17.40 -19.19 -28.33
N LYS A 736 16.22 -18.61 -28.08
CA LYS A 736 15.49 -17.83 -29.09
C LYS A 736 14.85 -16.59 -28.41
N ALA A 737 15.16 -15.42 -28.96
CA ALA A 737 14.48 -14.20 -28.56
C ALA A 737 12.97 -14.32 -28.78
N GLN A 738 12.22 -13.67 -27.90
CA GLN A 738 10.76 -13.59 -27.98
C GLN A 738 10.33 -12.13 -27.91
N THR A 739 9.24 -11.81 -28.60
CA THR A 739 8.69 -10.46 -28.67
C THR A 739 7.18 -10.53 -28.51
N TRP A 740 6.64 -9.60 -27.72
CA TRP A 740 5.20 -9.43 -27.50
C TRP A 740 4.83 -7.97 -27.83
N PRO A 741 4.29 -7.70 -29.03
CA PRO A 741 3.83 -6.37 -29.40
C PRO A 741 2.68 -5.91 -28.53
N VAL A 742 2.64 -4.61 -28.24
CA VAL A 742 1.56 -3.93 -27.53
C VAL A 742 1.20 -2.64 -28.27
N HIS A 743 0.19 -1.91 -27.79
CA HIS A 743 -0.22 -0.67 -28.42
C HIS A 743 0.69 0.51 -28.02
N ASP A 744 1.01 1.35 -28.97
CA ASP A 744 1.70 2.63 -28.75
C ASP A 744 0.65 3.70 -28.41
N VAL A 745 0.34 3.87 -27.11
CA VAL A 745 -0.78 4.73 -26.66
C VAL A 745 -0.46 5.54 -25.38
N LEU A 746 0.80 5.47 -24.90
CA LEU A 746 1.19 6.07 -23.61
C LEU A 746 2.04 7.33 -23.78
N GLY A 747 2.57 7.59 -24.97
CA GLY A 747 3.41 8.74 -25.27
C GLY A 747 2.76 10.11 -25.01
N VAL A 748 3.52 11.15 -25.25
CA VAL A 748 3.06 12.53 -25.12
C VAL A 748 1.94 12.76 -26.16
N THR A 749 0.77 13.14 -25.71
CA THR A 749 -0.30 13.66 -26.61
C THR A 749 0.07 15.08 -27.02
N GLU A 750 0.29 15.31 -28.32
CA GLU A 750 0.52 16.63 -28.92
C GLU A 750 -0.69 17.58 -28.71
#